data_8729b4874611fb618d3940ff3e18604a
#
_entry.id   8729b4874611fb618d3940ff3e18604a
#
_cell.length_a   1.000
_cell.length_b   1.000
_cell.length_c   1.000
_cell.angle_alpha   90.00
_cell.angle_beta   90.00
_cell.angle_gamma   90.00
#
_symmetry.space_group_name_H-M   'P 1'
#
loop_
_entity.id
_entity.type
_entity.pdbx_description
1 polymer ?
#
loop_
_entity_poly.entity_id
_entity_poly.type
_entity_poly.pdbx_seq_one_letter_code
_entity_poly.pdbx_strand_id
1 'polypeptide(L)'
;MENNLFSENQIEYMYSDPSFFRFVNDYFSTFSTQNQKLEMGLNHEKISDADMHIYIRIVLANLGNLRQMISEIEKSLSYTYKDSIQVFDGEIHGHLQVQRYLKSKTQIRYPKEYPCQIKVRTSVTPENIFLIYIVDYVVRLLNLFTRILHNYIGSTYSTEKALIEEYKKAFLEFARKNYFKECAVSLETIRKKYDEFPENILSAIKIRAAKGKIRNYQAYEKIFEWYWKYKRGTVMFDLRKNLNILRYSDDFCNRLFELWCLYSIKKTFIEDFGMTLISERNIMSNDNRSVFSLRSATDGIVDIFYQKGANLYWDDKIEPVWKYIDSEGNKKRLAGIPDISIKYTASTDSLVMIDLKNRIRSAGNNSEEIYKMIGYFTNFENMFNYVYSSEIKKQAILIYRNDYAPFTEQLVSDNNNLLNTYSVSPSSKEKLNTNQFKLICQCILDTQGIDGKTSEVLGNYKKEKEALSSTANDEDADSIIYQISEKNHQIISNLFTFGELAEELPKQMDLLRQNYFPHIWDNMSQKTKEILAMADCLFSGMKECNNADYAPICLEYCRGLEVQLNQLIFEPFRSSHNINNLAKQNRFYEKMKEQREMTLGECVFFLEKCTHKSYPMTELKRYIDNVVSNPSIFFVNVVPVLREINTDIRRLSAHTTIMTCDELVNTRQRILGIGYINLFYQLLDHR
;
A
#
# COMPACT_ATOMS: atom_id res chain seq x y z
N MET A 1 -11.90 34.24 -14.80
CA MET A 1 -11.33 32.88 -14.96
C MET A 1 -10.70 32.54 -13.64
N GLU A 2 -11.33 31.67 -12.86
CA GLU A 2 -10.75 31.16 -11.63
C GLU A 2 -9.55 30.30 -11.98
N ASN A 3 -8.41 30.57 -11.35
CA ASN A 3 -7.17 29.85 -11.60
C ASN A 3 -7.32 28.39 -11.15
N ASN A 4 -7.47 27.46 -12.08
CA ASN A 4 -7.44 26.01 -11.81
C ASN A 4 -6.02 25.51 -11.49
N LEU A 5 -5.05 26.40 -11.41
CA LEU A 5 -3.66 26.09 -11.11
C LEU A 5 -3.48 25.74 -9.64
N PHE A 6 -2.61 24.77 -9.37
CA PHE A 6 -2.19 24.44 -8.01
C PHE A 6 -1.19 25.47 -7.47
N SER A 7 -1.27 25.74 -6.18
CA SER A 7 -0.22 26.46 -5.46
C SER A 7 1.04 25.59 -5.31
N GLU A 8 2.17 26.21 -5.04
CA GLU A 8 3.44 25.51 -4.78
C GLU A 8 3.29 24.50 -3.64
N ASN A 9 2.63 24.89 -2.57
CA ASN A 9 2.40 24.03 -1.39
C ASN A 9 1.55 22.80 -1.73
N GLN A 10 0.57 22.92 -2.64
CA GLN A 10 -0.27 21.80 -3.05
C GLN A 10 0.52 20.78 -3.87
N ILE A 11 1.35 21.25 -4.79
CA ILE A 11 2.23 20.40 -5.58
C ILE A 11 3.27 19.71 -4.68
N GLU A 12 3.88 20.48 -3.77
CA GLU A 12 4.83 19.94 -2.78
C GLU A 12 4.18 18.87 -1.90
N TYR A 13 2.94 19.09 -1.46
CA TYR A 13 2.18 18.12 -0.69
C TYR A 13 1.95 16.82 -1.47
N MET A 14 1.43 16.92 -2.71
CA MET A 14 1.18 15.73 -3.54
C MET A 14 2.47 14.93 -3.77
N TYR A 15 3.57 15.58 -4.08
CA TYR A 15 4.85 14.93 -4.34
C TYR A 15 5.66 14.58 -3.09
N SER A 16 5.22 14.97 -1.90
CA SER A 16 5.82 14.53 -0.64
C SER A 16 5.60 13.03 -0.38
N ASP A 17 4.55 12.44 -0.97
CA ASP A 17 4.34 10.98 -0.97
C ASP A 17 5.22 10.32 -2.05
N PRO A 18 6.27 9.57 -1.67
CA PRO A 18 7.18 8.95 -2.64
C PRO A 18 6.48 7.91 -3.53
N SER A 19 5.42 7.29 -3.04
CA SER A 19 4.68 6.27 -3.77
C SER A 19 3.77 6.91 -4.82
N PHE A 20 3.14 8.03 -4.49
CA PHE A 20 2.41 8.83 -5.49
C PHE A 20 3.34 9.38 -6.57
N PHE A 21 4.51 9.89 -6.17
CA PHE A 21 5.48 10.38 -7.13
C PHE A 21 5.94 9.27 -8.10
N ARG A 22 6.18 8.06 -7.58
CA ARG A 22 6.48 6.89 -8.40
C ARG A 22 5.35 6.58 -9.37
N PHE A 23 4.11 6.59 -8.89
CA PHE A 23 2.92 6.32 -9.69
C PHE A 23 2.76 7.32 -10.85
N VAL A 24 2.92 8.62 -10.59
CA VAL A 24 2.90 9.67 -11.63
C VAL A 24 4.04 9.48 -12.63
N ASN A 25 5.23 9.15 -12.15
CA ASN A 25 6.38 8.94 -13.00
C ASN A 25 6.22 7.68 -13.89
N ASP A 26 5.64 6.61 -13.36
CA ASP A 26 5.31 5.41 -14.12
C ASP A 26 4.22 5.70 -15.17
N TYR A 27 3.24 6.52 -14.86
CA TYR A 27 2.24 7.00 -15.82
C TYR A 27 2.91 7.68 -17.02
N PHE A 28 3.81 8.62 -16.78
CA PHE A 28 4.49 9.33 -17.86
C PHE A 28 5.60 8.50 -18.54
N SER A 29 6.25 7.57 -17.86
CA SER A 29 7.30 6.74 -18.45
C SER A 29 6.80 5.76 -19.52
N THR A 30 5.53 5.41 -19.48
CA THR A 30 4.91 4.51 -20.46
C THR A 30 4.78 5.14 -21.83
N PHE A 31 4.75 6.45 -21.92
CA PHE A 31 4.79 7.14 -23.22
C PHE A 31 6.02 6.74 -24.02
N SER A 32 7.16 6.52 -23.35
CA SER A 32 8.38 6.12 -24.01
C SER A 32 8.33 4.70 -24.61
N THR A 33 7.67 3.77 -23.90
CA THR A 33 7.55 2.37 -24.33
C THR A 33 6.45 2.16 -25.38
N GLN A 34 5.38 2.92 -25.33
CA GLN A 34 4.35 2.90 -26.37
C GLN A 34 4.84 3.48 -27.69
N ASN A 35 5.66 4.52 -27.66
CA ASN A 35 6.28 5.04 -28.88
C ASN A 35 7.26 4.09 -29.53
N GLN A 36 7.99 3.25 -28.75
CA GLN A 36 8.77 2.15 -29.30
C GLN A 36 7.91 1.09 -29.97
N LYS A 37 6.69 0.84 -29.46
CA LYS A 37 5.70 -0.06 -30.08
C LYS A 37 5.01 0.59 -31.30
N LEU A 38 4.84 1.90 -31.32
CA LEU A 38 4.33 2.67 -32.48
C LEU A 38 5.30 2.61 -33.66
N GLU A 39 6.63 2.64 -33.43
CA GLU A 39 7.63 2.38 -34.46
C GLU A 39 7.54 0.95 -35.04
N MET A 40 6.95 0.00 -34.29
CA MET A 40 6.71 -1.39 -34.72
C MET A 40 5.33 -1.63 -35.36
N GLY A 41 4.53 -0.60 -35.63
CA GLY A 41 3.29 -0.70 -36.43
C GLY A 41 2.04 -1.17 -35.71
N LEU A 42 1.97 -1.06 -34.39
CA LEU A 42 0.80 -1.44 -33.58
C LEU A 42 -0.09 -0.23 -33.22
N ASN A 43 -1.31 -0.32 -33.63
CA ASN A 43 -2.48 0.59 -33.54
C ASN A 43 -2.41 1.84 -32.64
N HIS A 44 -2.77 2.95 -33.28
CA HIS A 44 -2.75 4.33 -32.83
C HIS A 44 -3.89 4.69 -31.85
N GLU A 45 -3.59 4.83 -30.57
CA GLU A 45 -4.30 5.80 -29.74
C GLU A 45 -3.38 7.02 -29.53
N LYS A 46 -3.91 8.21 -29.77
CA LYS A 46 -3.17 9.47 -29.67
C LYS A 46 -2.90 9.77 -28.19
N ILE A 47 -1.63 9.71 -27.79
CA ILE A 47 -1.15 10.31 -26.55
C ILE A 47 -1.38 11.82 -26.67
N SER A 48 -1.96 12.46 -25.65
CA SER A 48 -2.17 13.90 -25.70
C SER A 48 -0.82 14.64 -25.72
N ASP A 49 -0.72 15.67 -26.54
CA ASP A 49 0.51 16.49 -26.64
C ASP A 49 0.92 17.09 -25.29
N ALA A 50 -0.07 17.40 -24.43
CA ALA A 50 0.16 17.90 -23.09
C ALA A 50 0.90 16.90 -22.20
N ASP A 51 0.50 15.64 -22.20
CA ASP A 51 1.10 14.60 -21.37
C ASP A 51 2.57 14.33 -21.74
N MET A 52 2.87 14.32 -23.05
CA MET A 52 4.23 14.16 -23.55
C MET A 52 5.15 15.31 -23.15
N HIS A 53 4.66 16.52 -23.25
CA HIS A 53 5.39 17.73 -22.89
C HIS A 53 5.77 17.75 -21.41
N ILE A 54 4.86 17.34 -20.55
CA ILE A 54 5.05 17.25 -19.11
C ILE A 54 6.14 16.22 -18.78
N TYR A 55 6.04 15.01 -19.35
CA TYR A 55 7.04 13.97 -19.13
C TYR A 55 8.44 14.42 -19.52
N ILE A 56 8.59 15.01 -20.70
CA ILE A 56 9.90 15.54 -21.18
C ILE A 56 10.45 16.56 -20.20
N ARG A 57 9.64 17.50 -19.72
CA ARG A 57 10.08 18.52 -18.75
C ARG A 57 10.51 17.92 -17.42
N ILE A 58 9.75 16.97 -16.91
CA ILE A 58 10.08 16.25 -15.67
C ILE A 58 11.45 15.59 -15.80
N VAL A 59 11.71 14.90 -16.91
CA VAL A 59 12.99 14.26 -17.14
C VAL A 59 14.11 15.27 -17.26
N LEU A 60 13.93 16.32 -18.05
CA LEU A 60 14.96 17.36 -18.25
C LEU A 60 15.36 18.05 -16.95
N ALA A 61 14.38 18.33 -16.06
CA ALA A 61 14.67 18.89 -14.74
C ALA A 61 15.59 17.97 -13.90
N ASN A 62 15.34 16.66 -13.93
CA ASN A 62 16.18 15.68 -13.21
C ASN A 62 17.59 15.56 -13.80
N LEU A 63 17.75 15.74 -15.10
CA LEU A 63 19.05 15.63 -15.77
C LEU A 63 20.01 16.77 -15.39
N GLY A 64 19.50 17.93 -14.99
CA GLY A 64 20.34 19.02 -14.47
C GLY A 64 21.13 18.61 -13.23
N ASN A 65 20.48 17.95 -12.29
CA ASN A 65 21.10 17.45 -11.08
C ASN A 65 22.15 16.34 -11.41
N LEU A 66 21.80 15.43 -12.31
CA LEU A 66 22.71 14.37 -12.72
C LEU A 66 23.99 14.95 -13.38
N ARG A 67 23.85 15.95 -14.24
CA ARG A 67 24.99 16.63 -14.88
C ARG A 67 25.93 17.25 -13.83
N GLN A 68 25.39 17.87 -12.80
CA GLN A 68 26.20 18.43 -11.71
C GLN A 68 26.96 17.33 -10.96
N MET A 69 26.30 16.24 -10.58
CA MET A 69 26.94 15.11 -9.89
C MET A 69 28.06 14.48 -10.74
N ILE A 70 27.84 14.32 -12.04
CA ILE A 70 28.85 13.78 -12.97
C ILE A 70 30.09 14.70 -13.04
N SER A 71 29.91 16.02 -13.05
CA SER A 71 31.03 16.97 -13.06
C SER A 71 31.82 16.91 -11.75
N GLU A 72 31.22 16.55 -10.62
CA GLU A 72 31.95 16.33 -9.37
C GLU A 72 32.82 15.06 -9.41
N ILE A 73 32.31 13.97 -9.98
CA ILE A 73 33.06 12.73 -10.13
C ILE A 73 34.27 12.92 -11.07
N GLU A 74 34.10 13.71 -12.11
CA GLU A 74 35.19 13.93 -13.07
C GLU A 74 36.47 14.47 -12.41
N LYS A 75 36.35 15.28 -11.37
CA LYS A 75 37.47 15.82 -10.59
C LYS A 75 38.21 14.77 -9.77
N SER A 76 37.56 13.62 -9.49
CA SER A 76 38.12 12.58 -8.61
C SER A 76 37.76 11.15 -9.04
N LEU A 77 37.98 10.86 -10.32
CA LEU A 77 37.66 9.59 -10.94
C LEU A 77 38.35 8.40 -10.24
N SER A 78 37.65 7.32 -10.02
CA SER A 78 38.20 6.08 -9.48
C SER A 78 39.10 5.36 -10.53
N TYR A 79 40.11 4.67 -10.06
CA TYR A 79 41.01 3.91 -10.88
C TYR A 79 41.49 2.64 -10.18
N THR A 80 42.08 1.75 -10.97
CA THR A 80 42.80 0.57 -10.49
C THR A 80 44.10 0.40 -11.27
N TYR A 81 44.93 -0.53 -10.84
CA TYR A 81 46.14 -0.89 -11.55
C TYR A 81 45.94 -2.25 -12.21
N LYS A 82 46.36 -2.33 -13.50
CA LYS A 82 46.34 -3.55 -14.29
C LYS A 82 47.81 -3.89 -14.64
N ASP A 83 48.18 -5.15 -14.49
CA ASP A 83 49.44 -5.63 -14.96
C ASP A 83 49.41 -5.62 -16.51
N SER A 84 50.39 -4.96 -17.09
CA SER A 84 50.58 -4.85 -18.54
C SER A 84 52.03 -5.19 -18.88
N ILE A 85 52.20 -5.92 -19.95
CA ILE A 85 53.56 -6.22 -20.47
C ILE A 85 53.84 -5.22 -21.56
N GLN A 86 54.83 -4.37 -21.31
CA GLN A 86 55.34 -3.41 -22.28
C GLN A 86 56.83 -3.70 -22.60
N VAL A 87 57.22 -3.43 -23.81
CA VAL A 87 58.58 -3.60 -24.25
C VAL A 87 59.29 -2.25 -24.17
N PHE A 88 60.38 -2.18 -23.44
CA PHE A 88 61.19 -0.99 -23.26
C PHE A 88 62.53 -1.17 -23.96
N ASP A 89 62.98 -0.14 -24.68
CA ASP A 89 64.27 -0.15 -25.34
C ASP A 89 65.35 0.40 -24.39
N GLY A 90 66.43 -0.36 -24.23
CA GLY A 90 67.64 0.03 -23.49
C GLY A 90 67.58 -0.08 -21.96
N GLU A 91 66.36 -0.06 -21.34
CA GLU A 91 66.20 -0.07 -19.88
C GLU A 91 65.09 -1.03 -19.41
N ILE A 92 65.25 -1.57 -18.18
CA ILE A 92 64.28 -2.44 -17.55
C ILE A 92 63.38 -1.60 -16.64
N HIS A 93 62.09 -1.50 -16.97
CA HIS A 93 61.09 -0.85 -16.16
C HIS A 93 60.14 -1.87 -15.55
N GLY A 94 60.17 -2.02 -14.23
CA GLY A 94 59.31 -2.98 -13.52
C GLY A 94 59.87 -4.41 -13.48
N HIS A 95 59.01 -5.44 -13.62
CA HIS A 95 59.43 -6.84 -13.52
C HIS A 95 59.66 -7.42 -14.91
N LEU A 96 60.96 -7.79 -15.20
CA LEU A 96 61.33 -8.37 -16.48
C LEU A 96 60.69 -9.75 -16.69
N GLN A 97 60.01 -9.94 -17.81
CA GLN A 97 59.46 -11.22 -18.25
C GLN A 97 60.56 -12.08 -18.88
N VAL A 98 61.39 -12.72 -18.05
CA VAL A 98 62.61 -13.43 -18.46
C VAL A 98 62.33 -14.45 -19.56
N GLN A 99 61.25 -15.25 -19.47
CA GLN A 99 60.94 -16.23 -20.50
C GLN A 99 60.62 -15.60 -21.87
N ARG A 100 59.93 -14.46 -21.90
CA ARG A 100 59.67 -13.71 -23.14
C ARG A 100 60.93 -13.09 -23.69
N TYR A 101 61.72 -12.52 -22.81
CA TYR A 101 63.04 -11.97 -23.19
C TYR A 101 63.97 -13.01 -23.80
N LEU A 102 64.10 -14.19 -23.20
CA LEU A 102 64.89 -15.29 -23.69
C LEU A 102 64.33 -15.88 -24.99
N LYS A 103 63.05 -15.89 -25.23
CA LYS A 103 62.43 -16.31 -26.50
C LYS A 103 62.73 -15.34 -27.68
N SER A 104 62.94 -14.07 -27.39
CA SER A 104 63.32 -13.08 -28.41
C SER A 104 64.82 -13.03 -28.72
N LYS A 105 65.61 -13.83 -27.99
CA LYS A 105 67.10 -13.91 -28.20
C LYS A 105 67.36 -14.59 -29.50
N THR A 106 68.03 -13.89 -30.39
CA THR A 106 68.68 -14.46 -31.60
C THR A 106 70.08 -14.99 -31.29
N GLN A 107 70.59 -15.92 -32.08
CA GLN A 107 71.74 -16.76 -31.77
C GLN A 107 73.07 -16.03 -31.35
N ILE A 108 73.17 -14.75 -31.58
CA ILE A 108 74.44 -14.02 -31.41
C ILE A 108 74.36 -12.75 -30.55
N ARG A 109 73.17 -12.17 -30.36
CA ARG A 109 72.97 -10.92 -29.60
C ARG A 109 71.75 -10.97 -28.66
N TYR A 110 71.91 -10.38 -27.50
CA TYR A 110 70.74 -10.12 -26.59
C TYR A 110 70.01 -8.90 -27.14
N PRO A 111 68.72 -9.00 -27.28
CA PRO A 111 67.92 -7.88 -27.70
C PRO A 111 67.98 -6.75 -26.66
N LYS A 112 67.98 -5.50 -27.13
CA LYS A 112 67.96 -4.30 -26.28
C LYS A 112 66.52 -4.01 -25.80
N GLU A 113 65.50 -4.74 -26.30
CA GLU A 113 64.14 -4.62 -25.97
C GLU A 113 63.82 -5.54 -24.80
N TYR A 114 63.34 -4.94 -23.68
CA TYR A 114 63.05 -5.65 -22.44
C TYR A 114 61.53 -5.74 -22.24
N PRO A 115 60.89 -6.89 -22.40
CA PRO A 115 59.47 -7.09 -22.07
C PRO A 115 59.30 -7.09 -20.55
N CYS A 116 58.80 -6.00 -20.02
CA CYS A 116 58.62 -5.80 -18.60
C CYS A 116 57.13 -5.79 -18.22
N GLN A 117 56.78 -6.47 -17.12
CA GLN A 117 55.48 -6.35 -16.50
C GLN A 117 55.47 -5.11 -15.61
N ILE A 118 54.61 -4.18 -15.96
CA ILE A 118 54.43 -2.93 -15.25
C ILE A 118 52.95 -2.80 -14.79
N LYS A 119 52.74 -2.08 -13.72
CA LYS A 119 51.41 -1.71 -13.28
C LYS A 119 50.96 -0.43 -13.96
N VAL A 120 50.03 -0.56 -14.90
CA VAL A 120 49.47 0.59 -15.62
C VAL A 120 48.17 0.99 -14.94
N ARG A 121 48.02 2.27 -14.69
CA ARG A 121 46.78 2.84 -14.17
C ARG A 121 45.69 2.73 -15.23
N THR A 122 44.54 2.14 -14.86
CA THR A 122 43.36 2.05 -15.72
C THR A 122 42.13 2.55 -14.99
N SER A 123 41.21 3.19 -15.72
CA SER A 123 39.89 3.60 -15.25
C SER A 123 38.82 2.51 -15.44
N VAL A 124 39.18 1.35 -15.99
CA VAL A 124 38.25 0.21 -16.14
C VAL A 124 37.98 -0.41 -14.77
N THR A 125 37.02 0.15 -14.08
CA THR A 125 36.58 -0.31 -12.77
C THR A 125 35.06 -0.55 -12.82
N PRO A 126 34.52 -1.45 -11.99
CA PRO A 126 33.07 -1.71 -11.96
C PRO A 126 32.22 -0.45 -11.79
N GLU A 127 32.64 0.47 -10.91
CA GLU A 127 31.96 1.73 -10.67
C GLU A 127 31.98 2.66 -11.90
N ASN A 128 33.05 2.73 -12.64
CA ASN A 128 33.13 3.54 -13.86
C ASN A 128 32.33 2.91 -15.01
N ILE A 129 32.32 1.58 -15.12
CA ILE A 129 31.50 0.87 -16.10
C ILE A 129 30.00 1.16 -15.81
N PHE A 130 29.61 1.13 -14.55
CA PHE A 130 28.22 1.45 -14.16
C PHE A 130 27.88 2.92 -14.40
N LEU A 131 28.81 3.83 -14.12
CA LEU A 131 28.66 5.25 -14.43
C LEU A 131 28.39 5.49 -15.93
N ILE A 132 29.21 4.89 -16.81
CA ILE A 132 29.03 5.00 -18.26
C ILE A 132 27.75 4.33 -18.73
N TYR A 133 27.33 3.25 -18.09
CA TYR A 133 26.02 2.64 -18.35
C TYR A 133 24.87 3.61 -18.07
N ILE A 134 24.93 4.34 -16.94
CA ILE A 134 23.93 5.36 -16.59
C ILE A 134 23.92 6.49 -17.61
N VAL A 135 25.08 7.00 -17.98
CA VAL A 135 25.22 8.07 -18.98
C VAL A 135 24.65 7.65 -20.34
N ASP A 136 24.95 6.44 -20.76
CA ASP A 136 24.46 5.91 -22.02
C ASP A 136 22.94 5.68 -22.02
N TYR A 137 22.39 5.21 -20.88
CA TYR A 137 20.94 5.11 -20.69
C TYR A 137 20.27 6.47 -20.88
N VAL A 138 20.83 7.53 -20.28
CA VAL A 138 20.33 8.90 -20.43
C VAL A 138 20.44 9.39 -21.87
N VAL A 139 21.54 9.15 -22.55
CA VAL A 139 21.71 9.54 -23.96
C VAL A 139 20.69 8.86 -24.87
N ARG A 140 20.38 7.60 -24.63
CA ARG A 140 19.33 6.88 -25.37
C ARG A 140 17.95 7.49 -25.12
N LEU A 141 17.64 7.85 -23.89
CA LEU A 141 16.39 8.51 -23.52
C LEU A 141 16.26 9.87 -24.21
N LEU A 142 17.34 10.68 -24.25
CA LEU A 142 17.36 11.96 -24.97
C LEU A 142 17.21 11.80 -26.48
N ASN A 143 17.79 10.75 -27.07
CA ASN A 143 17.59 10.45 -28.49
C ASN A 143 16.13 10.08 -28.78
N LEU A 144 15.47 9.35 -27.88
CA LEU A 144 14.05 9.07 -28.00
C LEU A 144 13.23 10.36 -27.98
N PHE A 145 13.50 11.26 -27.04
CA PHE A 145 12.81 12.57 -26.99
C PHE A 145 13.05 13.42 -28.24
N THR A 146 14.27 13.41 -28.78
CA THR A 146 14.56 14.11 -30.05
C THR A 146 13.68 13.59 -31.19
N ARG A 147 13.48 12.27 -31.30
CA ARG A 147 12.60 11.66 -32.31
C ARG A 147 11.14 12.01 -32.10
N ILE A 148 10.67 11.94 -30.87
CA ILE A 148 9.29 12.28 -30.51
C ILE A 148 9.00 13.75 -30.90
N LEU A 149 9.84 14.67 -30.44
CA LEU A 149 9.67 16.09 -30.71
C LEU A 149 9.91 16.49 -32.16
N HIS A 150 10.57 15.66 -32.96
CA HIS A 150 10.75 15.91 -34.40
C HIS A 150 9.41 15.84 -35.15
N ASN A 151 8.49 15.03 -34.71
CA ASN A 151 7.17 14.89 -35.32
C ASN A 151 6.24 16.07 -35.03
N TYR A 152 6.61 16.96 -34.08
CA TYR A 152 5.85 18.17 -33.78
C TYR A 152 6.45 19.37 -34.49
N ILE A 153 5.75 19.86 -35.53
CA ILE A 153 6.15 21.00 -36.34
C ILE A 153 5.71 22.29 -35.64
N GLY A 154 6.66 23.14 -35.27
CA GLY A 154 6.40 24.50 -34.76
C GLY A 154 7.30 24.92 -33.59
N SER A 155 7.10 26.18 -33.15
CA SER A 155 7.88 26.79 -32.05
C SER A 155 7.53 26.28 -30.64
N THR A 156 6.49 25.48 -30.53
CA THR A 156 5.88 25.06 -29.25
C THR A 156 6.86 24.34 -28.28
N TYR A 157 7.87 23.65 -28.81
CA TYR A 157 8.87 22.90 -28.02
C TYR A 157 10.31 23.37 -28.24
N SER A 158 10.52 24.60 -28.64
CA SER A 158 11.85 25.12 -28.96
C SER A 158 12.81 25.09 -27.78
N THR A 159 12.34 25.41 -26.59
CA THR A 159 13.12 25.41 -25.34
C THR A 159 13.52 23.99 -24.95
N GLU A 160 12.60 23.04 -25.00
CA GLU A 160 12.84 21.63 -24.68
C GLU A 160 13.82 21.00 -25.68
N LYS A 161 13.67 21.27 -26.97
CA LYS A 161 14.60 20.82 -28.01
C LYS A 161 16.01 21.33 -27.75
N ALA A 162 16.15 22.62 -27.41
CA ALA A 162 17.45 23.21 -27.09
C ALA A 162 18.10 22.57 -25.85
N LEU A 163 17.33 22.34 -24.77
CA LEU A 163 17.82 21.67 -23.56
C LEU A 163 18.20 20.21 -23.81
N ILE A 164 17.42 19.48 -24.60
CA ILE A 164 17.73 18.09 -24.96
C ILE A 164 19.08 18.03 -25.68
N GLU A 165 19.31 18.89 -26.69
CA GLU A 165 20.57 18.90 -27.42
C GLU A 165 21.73 19.36 -26.54
N GLU A 166 21.53 20.32 -25.63
CA GLU A 166 22.56 20.72 -24.66
C GLU A 166 22.96 19.55 -23.75
N TYR A 167 21.99 18.87 -23.11
CA TYR A 167 22.29 17.73 -22.24
C TYR A 167 22.91 16.57 -23.02
N LYS A 168 22.39 16.25 -24.18
CA LYS A 168 22.92 15.20 -25.03
C LYS A 168 24.38 15.47 -25.41
N LYS A 169 24.72 16.71 -25.80
CA LYS A 169 26.08 17.11 -26.07
C LYS A 169 26.97 16.92 -24.83
N ALA A 170 26.54 17.43 -23.67
CA ALA A 170 27.32 17.31 -22.44
C ALA A 170 27.59 15.86 -22.01
N PHE A 171 26.58 14.99 -22.06
CA PHE A 171 26.74 13.59 -21.71
C PHE A 171 27.56 12.80 -22.71
N LEU A 172 27.44 13.09 -24.01
CA LEU A 172 28.27 12.48 -25.04
C LEU A 172 29.74 12.93 -24.94
N GLU A 173 30.00 14.20 -24.67
CA GLU A 173 31.35 14.71 -24.43
C GLU A 173 32.01 14.04 -23.23
N PHE A 174 31.27 13.87 -22.15
CA PHE A 174 31.74 13.15 -20.97
C PHE A 174 32.08 11.69 -21.30
N ALA A 175 31.17 10.95 -21.95
CA ALA A 175 31.36 9.53 -22.28
C ALA A 175 32.51 9.29 -23.27
N ARG A 176 32.82 10.27 -24.13
CA ARG A 176 33.87 10.16 -25.15
C ARG A 176 35.29 10.46 -24.64
N LYS A 177 35.44 10.86 -23.37
CA LYS A 177 36.76 11.14 -22.80
C LYS A 177 37.66 9.91 -22.84
N ASN A 178 38.95 10.12 -23.08
CA ASN A 178 39.92 9.05 -23.34
C ASN A 178 39.96 7.98 -22.24
N TYR A 179 39.78 8.37 -20.98
CA TYR A 179 39.80 7.45 -19.85
C TYR A 179 38.54 6.55 -19.76
N PHE A 180 37.49 6.81 -20.53
CA PHE A 180 36.30 5.95 -20.59
C PHE A 180 36.25 5.05 -21.86
N LYS A 181 37.20 5.16 -22.79
CA LYS A 181 37.20 4.34 -24.02
C LYS A 181 37.14 2.84 -23.71
N GLU A 182 37.96 2.37 -22.78
CA GLU A 182 38.00 0.96 -22.41
C GLU A 182 36.73 0.55 -21.62
N CYS A 183 36.15 1.45 -20.82
CA CYS A 183 34.86 1.22 -20.14
C CYS A 183 33.75 1.05 -21.16
N ALA A 184 33.73 1.83 -22.25
CA ALA A 184 32.74 1.72 -23.31
C ALA A 184 32.76 0.35 -24.01
N VAL A 185 33.96 -0.20 -24.25
CA VAL A 185 34.12 -1.57 -24.80
C VAL A 185 33.54 -2.62 -23.85
N SER A 186 33.81 -2.48 -22.56
CA SER A 186 33.23 -3.37 -21.53
C SER A 186 31.72 -3.27 -21.50
N LEU A 187 31.19 -2.06 -21.63
CA LEU A 187 29.72 -1.82 -21.66
C LEU A 187 29.08 -2.46 -22.91
N GLU A 188 29.72 -2.36 -24.07
CA GLU A 188 29.20 -2.98 -25.29
C GLU A 188 29.12 -4.51 -25.16
N THR A 189 30.13 -5.12 -24.52
CA THR A 189 30.14 -6.55 -24.22
C THR A 189 29.01 -6.94 -23.26
N ILE A 190 28.74 -6.13 -22.24
CA ILE A 190 27.66 -6.35 -21.27
C ILE A 190 26.31 -6.29 -21.99
N ARG A 191 26.07 -5.31 -22.84
CA ARG A 191 24.81 -5.16 -23.59
C ARG A 191 24.52 -6.31 -24.53
N LYS A 192 25.52 -6.87 -25.16
CA LYS A 192 25.38 -8.03 -26.07
C LYS A 192 24.99 -9.29 -25.31
N LYS A 193 25.29 -9.35 -24.01
CA LYS A 193 25.16 -10.56 -23.20
C LYS A 193 24.00 -10.52 -22.20
N TYR A 194 23.56 -9.34 -21.80
CA TYR A 194 22.58 -9.16 -20.73
C TYR A 194 21.55 -8.07 -21.07
N ASP A 195 20.29 -8.33 -20.79
CA ASP A 195 19.20 -7.35 -20.96
C ASP A 195 19.24 -6.26 -19.88
N GLU A 196 19.67 -6.64 -18.67
CA GLU A 196 19.85 -5.72 -17.54
C GLU A 196 21.31 -5.63 -17.11
N PHE A 197 21.62 -4.60 -16.30
CA PHE A 197 22.98 -4.44 -15.77
C PHE A 197 23.33 -5.57 -14.80
N PRO A 198 24.43 -6.31 -15.01
CA PRO A 198 24.74 -7.54 -14.29
C PRO A 198 24.94 -7.35 -12.78
N GLU A 199 24.27 -8.16 -11.97
CA GLU A 199 24.38 -8.11 -10.50
C GLU A 199 25.79 -8.41 -9.97
N ASN A 200 26.57 -9.21 -10.69
CA ASN A 200 27.95 -9.50 -10.30
C ASN A 200 28.82 -8.25 -10.31
N ILE A 201 28.59 -7.30 -11.25
CA ILE A 201 29.29 -6.02 -11.30
C ILE A 201 28.84 -5.13 -10.15
N LEU A 202 27.54 -5.10 -9.84
CA LEU A 202 27.01 -4.36 -8.68
C LEU A 202 27.57 -4.91 -7.36
N SER A 203 27.69 -6.22 -7.24
CA SER A 203 28.31 -6.87 -6.08
C SER A 203 29.81 -6.52 -5.98
N ALA A 204 30.52 -6.47 -7.10
CA ALA A 204 31.92 -6.04 -7.13
C ALA A 204 32.08 -4.59 -6.67
N ILE A 205 31.17 -3.68 -7.03
CA ILE A 205 31.15 -2.30 -6.53
C ILE A 205 31.02 -2.28 -5.01
N LYS A 206 30.05 -3.03 -4.44
CA LYS A 206 29.85 -3.12 -3.00
C LYS A 206 31.09 -3.63 -2.26
N ILE A 207 31.73 -4.67 -2.78
CA ILE A 207 32.97 -5.23 -2.20
C ILE A 207 34.11 -4.21 -2.27
N ARG A 208 34.26 -3.47 -3.37
CA ARG A 208 35.31 -2.45 -3.51
C ARG A 208 35.06 -1.27 -2.59
N ALA A 209 33.79 -0.84 -2.42
CA ALA A 209 33.40 0.22 -1.50
C ALA A 209 33.72 -0.17 -0.05
N ALA A 210 33.30 -1.38 0.37
CA ALA A 210 33.59 -1.89 1.72
C ALA A 210 35.09 -2.00 2.04
N LYS A 211 35.92 -2.23 1.00
CA LYS A 211 37.40 -2.27 1.11
C LYS A 211 38.06 -0.89 0.98
N GLY A 212 37.31 0.19 0.89
CA GLY A 212 37.84 1.55 0.70
C GLY A 212 38.64 1.75 -0.63
N LYS A 213 38.35 0.91 -1.65
CA LYS A 213 39.07 0.93 -2.93
C LYS A 213 38.48 1.86 -3.98
N ILE A 214 37.38 2.50 -3.69
CA ILE A 214 36.72 3.47 -4.57
C ILE A 214 37.07 4.88 -4.10
N ARG A 215 37.79 5.61 -4.93
CA ARG A 215 38.09 7.01 -4.64
C ARG A 215 36.83 7.82 -4.73
N ASN A 216 36.57 8.67 -3.71
CA ASN A 216 35.40 9.51 -3.62
C ASN A 216 34.06 8.73 -3.77
N TYR A 217 33.92 7.63 -3.02
CA TYR A 217 32.77 6.74 -3.10
C TYR A 217 31.43 7.48 -2.92
N GLN A 218 31.38 8.48 -2.04
CA GLN A 218 30.15 9.26 -1.80
C GLN A 218 29.62 9.96 -3.06
N ALA A 219 30.47 10.42 -3.96
CA ALA A 219 30.02 11.03 -5.21
C ALA A 219 29.45 9.98 -6.19
N TYR A 220 30.04 8.78 -6.24
CA TYR A 220 29.49 7.67 -7.02
C TYR A 220 28.17 7.18 -6.44
N GLU A 221 28.09 7.05 -5.13
CA GLU A 221 26.89 6.61 -4.41
C GLU A 221 25.68 7.51 -4.72
N LYS A 222 25.87 8.84 -4.71
CA LYS A 222 24.82 9.79 -5.08
C LYS A 222 24.29 9.56 -6.49
N ILE A 223 25.14 9.27 -7.48
CA ILE A 223 24.72 8.99 -8.85
C ILE A 223 24.03 7.64 -8.95
N PHE A 224 24.53 6.62 -8.24
CA PHE A 224 23.92 5.29 -8.23
C PHE A 224 22.55 5.34 -7.57
N GLU A 225 22.43 6.05 -6.46
CA GLU A 225 21.13 6.31 -5.81
C GLU A 225 20.18 7.07 -6.73
N TRP A 226 20.68 8.13 -7.40
CA TRP A 226 19.91 8.88 -8.38
C TRP A 226 19.36 7.95 -9.46
N TYR A 227 20.20 7.11 -10.05
CA TYR A 227 19.80 6.16 -11.09
C TYR A 227 18.74 5.17 -10.59
N TRP A 228 18.96 4.58 -9.41
CA TRP A 228 18.00 3.64 -8.84
C TRP A 228 16.70 4.30 -8.44
N LYS A 229 16.75 5.49 -7.85
CA LYS A 229 15.55 6.28 -7.55
C LYS A 229 14.81 6.61 -8.84
N TYR A 230 15.51 7.07 -9.87
CA TYR A 230 14.91 7.36 -11.17
C TYR A 230 14.26 6.11 -11.79
N LYS A 231 15.00 4.99 -11.88
CA LYS A 231 14.51 3.73 -12.45
C LYS A 231 13.32 3.16 -11.66
N ARG A 232 13.28 3.36 -10.35
CA ARG A 232 12.16 2.95 -9.48
C ARG A 232 11.03 3.98 -9.40
N GLY A 233 11.11 5.10 -10.10
CA GLY A 233 10.16 6.20 -10.01
C GLY A 233 10.16 6.93 -8.66
N THR A 234 11.22 6.84 -7.88
CA THR A 234 11.33 7.44 -6.53
C THR A 234 12.29 8.63 -6.48
N VAL A 235 12.63 9.23 -7.62
CA VAL A 235 13.38 10.49 -7.65
C VAL A 235 12.48 11.59 -7.13
N MET A 236 12.75 12.05 -5.92
CA MET A 236 12.14 13.27 -5.40
C MET A 236 12.80 14.47 -6.09
N PHE A 237 11.98 15.29 -6.72
CA PHE A 237 12.43 16.59 -7.21
C PHE A 237 12.85 17.45 -6.02
N ASP A 238 13.89 18.25 -6.19
CA ASP A 238 13.98 19.49 -5.45
C ASP A 238 12.95 20.44 -6.07
N LEU A 239 11.71 20.29 -5.60
CA LEU A 239 10.53 21.02 -6.08
C LEU A 239 10.75 22.52 -6.01
N ARG A 240 11.52 23.00 -5.02
CA ARG A 240 11.78 24.44 -4.81
C ARG A 240 12.56 25.06 -5.97
N LYS A 241 13.44 24.29 -6.61
CA LYS A 241 14.25 24.78 -7.76
C LYS A 241 13.55 24.61 -9.11
N ASN A 242 12.60 23.69 -9.21
CA ASN A 242 12.04 23.24 -10.50
C ASN A 242 10.53 23.52 -10.63
N LEU A 243 9.91 24.15 -9.64
CA LEU A 243 8.46 24.48 -9.65
C LEU A 243 8.01 25.29 -10.86
N ASN A 244 8.86 26.15 -11.39
CA ASN A 244 8.57 26.91 -12.60
C ASN A 244 8.38 26.02 -13.83
N ILE A 245 8.88 24.79 -13.81
CA ILE A 245 8.75 23.82 -14.91
C ILE A 245 7.42 23.08 -14.86
N LEU A 246 6.77 22.98 -13.70
CA LEU A 246 5.53 22.25 -13.46
C LEU A 246 4.26 23.11 -13.43
N ARG A 247 4.36 24.43 -13.55
CA ARG A 247 3.24 25.39 -13.50
C ARG A 247 2.48 25.56 -14.82
N TYR A 248 2.10 24.51 -15.52
CA TYR A 248 2.03 24.70 -16.94
C TYR A 248 0.71 24.84 -17.65
N SER A 249 -0.32 24.30 -17.27
CA SER A 249 -1.61 24.50 -17.91
C SER A 249 -2.72 24.00 -17.02
N ASP A 250 -3.92 24.51 -17.24
CA ASP A 250 -5.12 23.97 -16.61
C ASP A 250 -5.23 22.47 -16.87
N ASP A 251 -4.85 21.99 -18.06
CA ASP A 251 -4.87 20.58 -18.43
C ASP A 251 -3.92 19.73 -17.60
N PHE A 252 -2.72 20.24 -17.31
CA PHE A 252 -1.79 19.54 -16.42
C PHE A 252 -2.33 19.42 -15.00
N CYS A 253 -2.81 20.52 -14.46
CA CYS A 253 -3.37 20.54 -13.11
C CYS A 253 -4.62 19.65 -13.03
N ASN A 254 -5.44 19.60 -14.06
CA ASN A 254 -6.59 18.70 -14.14
C ASN A 254 -6.13 17.25 -14.13
N ARG A 255 -5.15 16.89 -14.95
CA ARG A 255 -4.61 15.54 -15.01
C ARG A 255 -3.92 15.12 -13.72
N LEU A 256 -3.13 16.01 -13.12
CA LEU A 256 -2.49 15.75 -11.83
C LEU A 256 -3.52 15.53 -10.71
N PHE A 257 -4.62 16.29 -10.72
CA PHE A 257 -5.71 16.12 -9.77
C PHE A 257 -6.40 14.77 -9.94
N GLU A 258 -6.68 14.37 -11.17
CA GLU A 258 -7.27 13.06 -11.47
C GLU A 258 -6.38 11.92 -10.97
N LEU A 259 -5.07 11.97 -11.26
CA LEU A 259 -4.11 10.96 -10.80
C LEU A 259 -3.97 10.94 -9.28
N TRP A 260 -4.00 12.11 -8.64
CA TRP A 260 -3.96 12.20 -7.20
C TRP A 260 -5.21 11.62 -6.53
N CYS A 261 -6.39 11.91 -7.05
CA CYS A 261 -7.64 11.32 -6.57
C CYS A 261 -7.66 9.80 -6.77
N LEU A 262 -7.27 9.32 -7.95
CA LEU A 262 -7.16 7.90 -8.27
C LEU A 262 -6.24 7.16 -7.29
N TYR A 263 -5.05 7.72 -7.06
CA TYR A 263 -4.07 7.17 -6.13
C TYR A 263 -4.56 7.23 -4.68
N SER A 264 -5.20 8.32 -4.27
CA SER A 264 -5.73 8.50 -2.91
C SER A 264 -6.87 7.52 -2.62
N ILE A 265 -7.75 7.24 -3.57
CA ILE A 265 -8.79 6.20 -3.45
C ILE A 265 -8.14 4.82 -3.25
N LYS A 266 -7.14 4.45 -4.10
CA LYS A 266 -6.39 3.21 -3.93
C LYS A 266 -5.76 3.12 -2.54
N LYS A 267 -5.06 4.19 -2.12
CA LYS A 267 -4.36 4.28 -0.84
C LYS A 267 -5.33 4.10 0.33
N THR A 268 -6.47 4.77 0.29
CA THR A 268 -7.52 4.67 1.31
C THR A 268 -8.07 3.25 1.40
N PHE A 269 -8.36 2.58 0.29
CA PHE A 269 -8.78 1.18 0.32
C PHE A 269 -7.74 0.26 0.97
N ILE A 270 -6.45 0.51 0.75
CA ILE A 270 -5.38 -0.29 1.35
C ILE A 270 -5.16 0.07 2.82
N GLU A 271 -5.06 1.37 3.14
CA GLU A 271 -4.65 1.83 4.46
C GLU A 271 -5.80 1.89 5.47
N ASP A 272 -6.99 2.29 5.05
CA ASP A 272 -8.13 2.46 5.93
C ASP A 272 -9.10 1.26 5.90
N PHE A 273 -9.24 0.59 4.74
CA PHE A 273 -10.12 -0.58 4.59
C PHE A 273 -9.35 -1.91 4.51
N GLY A 274 -8.02 -1.88 4.68
CA GLY A 274 -7.16 -3.07 4.76
C GLY A 274 -7.20 -4.00 3.56
N MET A 275 -7.57 -3.46 2.38
CA MET A 275 -7.60 -4.24 1.17
C MET A 275 -6.21 -4.62 0.70
N THR A 276 -6.07 -5.80 0.14
CA THR A 276 -4.79 -6.30 -0.40
C THR A 276 -4.70 -5.99 -1.88
N LEU A 277 -3.60 -5.38 -2.31
CA LEU A 277 -3.34 -5.12 -3.73
C LEU A 277 -3.03 -6.45 -4.45
N ILE A 278 -3.88 -6.85 -5.40
CA ILE A 278 -3.68 -8.04 -6.25
C ILE A 278 -2.79 -7.69 -7.44
N SER A 279 -3.11 -6.60 -8.13
CA SER A 279 -2.36 -6.16 -9.29
C SER A 279 -2.39 -4.64 -9.44
N GLU A 280 -1.25 -4.12 -9.88
CA GLU A 280 -1.08 -2.73 -10.29
C GLU A 280 -0.57 -2.74 -11.73
N ARG A 281 -1.27 -2.07 -12.62
CA ARG A 281 -0.94 -2.02 -14.03
C ARG A 281 -0.71 -0.62 -14.48
N ASN A 282 -0.02 -0.53 -15.59
CA ASN A 282 0.19 0.76 -16.21
C ASN A 282 -1.14 1.36 -16.65
N ILE A 283 -1.38 2.62 -16.28
CA ILE A 283 -2.60 3.37 -16.59
C ILE A 283 -2.85 3.45 -18.10
N MET A 284 -1.78 3.52 -18.89
CA MET A 284 -1.82 3.66 -20.35
C MET A 284 -1.90 2.34 -21.09
N SER A 285 -2.07 1.20 -20.41
CA SER A 285 -2.24 -0.06 -21.11
C SER A 285 -3.55 -0.04 -21.91
N ASN A 286 -3.48 -0.36 -23.19
CA ASN A 286 -4.65 -0.41 -24.09
C ASN A 286 -5.51 -1.66 -23.87
N ASP A 287 -5.20 -2.47 -22.86
CA ASP A 287 -6.03 -3.59 -22.51
C ASP A 287 -7.23 -3.11 -21.66
N ASN A 288 -8.33 -3.85 -21.74
CA ASN A 288 -9.58 -3.57 -21.02
C ASN A 288 -9.50 -3.89 -19.52
N ARG A 289 -8.28 -3.92 -18.96
CA ARG A 289 -8.05 -4.33 -17.58
C ARG A 289 -8.01 -3.14 -16.64
N SER A 290 -8.28 -3.40 -15.36
CA SER A 290 -8.18 -2.43 -14.27
C SER A 290 -6.75 -1.92 -14.09
N VAL A 291 -6.60 -0.66 -13.69
CA VAL A 291 -5.31 -0.07 -13.26
C VAL A 291 -4.90 -0.67 -11.93
N PHE A 292 -5.84 -0.75 -11.00
CA PHE A 292 -5.67 -1.39 -9.70
C PHE A 292 -6.72 -2.46 -9.52
N SER A 293 -6.31 -3.61 -9.00
CA SER A 293 -7.20 -4.67 -8.53
C SER A 293 -6.88 -4.94 -7.06
N LEU A 294 -7.87 -4.79 -6.22
CA LEU A 294 -7.76 -4.91 -4.77
C LEU A 294 -8.70 -6.01 -4.28
N ARG A 295 -8.26 -6.79 -3.31
CA ARG A 295 -9.09 -7.79 -2.64
C ARG A 295 -9.53 -7.26 -1.29
N SER A 296 -10.83 -7.27 -1.03
CA SER A 296 -11.38 -6.94 0.28
C SER A 296 -11.16 -8.09 1.27
N ALA A 297 -11.35 -7.82 2.55
CA ALA A 297 -11.32 -8.85 3.58
C ALA A 297 -12.47 -9.87 3.44
N THR A 298 -13.51 -9.53 2.68
CA THR A 298 -14.68 -10.38 2.36
C THR A 298 -14.54 -11.09 1.01
N ASP A 299 -13.32 -11.25 0.49
CA ASP A 299 -12.99 -11.82 -0.83
C ASP A 299 -13.59 -11.11 -2.05
N GLY A 300 -14.27 -9.98 -1.86
CA GLY A 300 -14.70 -9.13 -2.95
C GLY A 300 -13.51 -8.49 -3.65
N ILE A 301 -13.63 -8.31 -4.97
CA ILE A 301 -12.58 -7.68 -5.80
C ILE A 301 -13.04 -6.29 -6.21
N VAL A 302 -12.25 -5.28 -5.88
CA VAL A 302 -12.41 -3.90 -6.33
C VAL A 302 -11.46 -3.67 -7.50
N ASP A 303 -12.01 -3.50 -8.69
CA ASP A 303 -11.27 -3.16 -9.90
C ASP A 303 -11.45 -1.68 -10.22
N ILE A 304 -10.36 -0.93 -10.24
CA ILE A 304 -10.35 0.51 -10.50
C ILE A 304 -9.84 0.76 -11.91
N PHE A 305 -10.65 1.42 -12.73
CA PHE A 305 -10.36 1.77 -14.12
C PHE A 305 -10.17 3.29 -14.22
N TYR A 306 -9.25 3.72 -15.04
CA TYR A 306 -8.98 5.12 -15.29
C TYR A 306 -9.21 5.45 -16.76
N GLN A 307 -10.08 6.44 -17.03
CA GLN A 307 -10.44 6.92 -18.38
C GLN A 307 -10.77 5.79 -19.36
N LYS A 308 -11.55 4.80 -18.92
CA LYS A 308 -12.04 3.71 -19.77
C LYS A 308 -13.55 3.72 -19.84
N GLY A 309 -14.10 3.56 -21.03
CA GLY A 309 -15.54 3.42 -21.21
C GLY A 309 -16.03 2.13 -20.58
N ALA A 310 -17.18 2.17 -19.91
CA ALA A 310 -17.74 1.01 -19.20
C ALA A 310 -17.99 -0.20 -20.12
N ASN A 311 -18.29 0.04 -21.38
CA ASN A 311 -18.45 -0.98 -22.41
C ASN A 311 -17.18 -1.78 -22.74
N LEU A 312 -15.99 -1.33 -22.31
CA LEU A 312 -14.71 -1.99 -22.57
C LEU A 312 -14.38 -3.09 -21.56
N TYR A 313 -14.87 -2.98 -20.30
CA TYR A 313 -14.55 -3.91 -19.22
C TYR A 313 -15.76 -4.59 -18.60
N TRP A 314 -16.95 -4.33 -19.14
CA TRP A 314 -18.19 -4.99 -18.76
C TRP A 314 -18.56 -6.09 -19.78
N ASP A 315 -19.73 -6.69 -19.63
CA ASP A 315 -20.21 -7.69 -20.58
C ASP A 315 -20.46 -7.04 -21.95
N ASP A 316 -19.76 -7.52 -23.00
CA ASP A 316 -19.87 -7.02 -24.39
C ASP A 316 -21.29 -7.09 -24.96
N LYS A 317 -22.19 -7.87 -24.34
CA LYS A 317 -23.60 -7.99 -24.72
C LYS A 317 -24.45 -6.82 -24.24
N ILE A 318 -23.96 -6.05 -23.27
CA ILE A 318 -24.69 -4.92 -22.71
C ILE A 318 -24.29 -3.65 -23.44
N GLU A 319 -25.21 -3.13 -24.27
CA GLU A 319 -24.96 -1.93 -25.06
C GLU A 319 -25.44 -0.65 -24.34
N PRO A 320 -24.73 0.48 -24.52
CA PRO A 320 -25.24 1.79 -24.15
C PRO A 320 -26.60 2.08 -24.80
N VAL A 321 -27.46 2.80 -24.10
CA VAL A 321 -28.82 3.14 -24.58
C VAL A 321 -28.75 4.06 -25.80
N TRP A 322 -27.85 5.05 -25.76
CA TRP A 322 -27.72 6.04 -26.81
C TRP A 322 -26.69 5.62 -27.86
N LYS A 323 -27.10 5.77 -29.15
CA LYS A 323 -26.26 5.46 -30.32
C LYS A 323 -26.17 6.69 -31.21
N TYR A 324 -24.97 6.99 -31.63
CA TYR A 324 -24.69 8.01 -32.64
C TYR A 324 -24.93 7.41 -34.04
N ILE A 325 -25.60 8.15 -34.92
CA ILE A 325 -25.80 7.77 -36.31
C ILE A 325 -24.86 8.65 -37.16
N ASP A 326 -23.92 8.04 -37.85
CA ASP A 326 -23.01 8.78 -38.75
C ASP A 326 -23.68 9.16 -40.06
N SER A 327 -22.98 9.95 -40.90
CA SER A 327 -23.47 10.40 -42.18
C SER A 327 -23.80 9.29 -43.18
N GLU A 328 -23.31 8.10 -42.94
CA GLU A 328 -23.57 6.89 -43.75
C GLU A 328 -24.73 6.04 -43.22
N GLY A 329 -25.34 6.50 -42.10
CA GLY A 329 -26.45 5.80 -41.45
C GLY A 329 -26.02 4.64 -40.52
N ASN A 330 -24.72 4.45 -40.27
CA ASN A 330 -24.21 3.46 -39.33
C ASN A 330 -24.45 3.87 -37.90
N LYS A 331 -24.92 2.95 -37.07
CA LYS A 331 -25.11 3.17 -35.63
C LYS A 331 -23.81 2.92 -34.88
N LYS A 332 -23.23 3.96 -34.27
CA LYS A 332 -22.07 3.85 -33.38
C LYS A 332 -22.50 4.06 -31.93
N ARG A 333 -21.89 3.32 -31.02
CA ARG A 333 -22.17 3.46 -29.58
C ARG A 333 -21.73 4.84 -29.10
N LEU A 334 -22.56 5.52 -28.32
CA LEU A 334 -22.14 6.73 -27.63
C LEU A 334 -21.23 6.32 -26.45
N ALA A 335 -19.93 6.52 -26.63
CA ALA A 335 -18.94 6.21 -25.60
C ALA A 335 -18.93 7.33 -24.55
N GLY A 336 -19.48 7.08 -23.37
CA GLY A 336 -19.23 7.90 -22.19
C GLY A 336 -17.97 7.37 -21.50
N ILE A 337 -17.01 8.25 -21.26
CA ILE A 337 -15.75 7.89 -20.56
C ILE A 337 -15.72 8.67 -19.24
N PRO A 338 -16.05 8.00 -18.10
CA PRO A 338 -15.84 8.60 -16.79
C PRO A 338 -14.34 8.68 -16.47
N ASP A 339 -13.93 9.64 -15.64
CA ASP A 339 -12.54 9.81 -15.27
C ASP A 339 -12.05 8.58 -14.49
N ILE A 340 -12.84 8.08 -13.54
CA ILE A 340 -12.60 6.83 -12.82
C ILE A 340 -13.87 5.98 -12.85
N SER A 341 -13.72 4.70 -13.03
CA SER A 341 -14.81 3.73 -12.83
C SER A 341 -14.34 2.64 -11.88
N ILE A 342 -15.20 2.24 -10.98
CA ILE A 342 -14.90 1.20 -10.00
C ILE A 342 -15.92 0.10 -10.15
N LYS A 343 -15.45 -1.10 -10.47
CA LYS A 343 -16.21 -2.34 -10.48
C LYS A 343 -15.90 -3.10 -9.20
N TYR A 344 -16.92 -3.45 -8.47
CA TYR A 344 -16.79 -4.37 -7.34
C TYR A 344 -17.46 -5.69 -7.70
N THR A 345 -16.75 -6.78 -7.52
CA THR A 345 -17.20 -8.13 -7.82
C THR A 345 -17.19 -8.97 -6.53
N ALA A 346 -18.35 -9.41 -6.09
CA ALA A 346 -18.55 -10.32 -4.96
C ALA A 346 -19.66 -11.32 -5.28
N SER A 347 -20.60 -11.54 -4.37
CA SER A 347 -21.85 -12.30 -4.65
C SER A 347 -22.72 -11.61 -5.70
N THR A 348 -22.66 -10.28 -5.75
CA THR A 348 -23.27 -9.43 -6.78
C THR A 348 -22.24 -8.44 -7.27
N ASP A 349 -22.32 -8.07 -8.55
CA ASP A 349 -21.44 -7.06 -9.13
C ASP A 349 -22.02 -5.65 -8.92
N SER A 350 -21.16 -4.63 -8.78
CA SER A 350 -21.58 -3.23 -8.82
C SER A 350 -20.62 -2.38 -9.62
N LEU A 351 -21.12 -1.23 -10.07
CA LEU A 351 -20.39 -0.25 -10.86
C LEU A 351 -20.63 1.15 -10.30
N VAL A 352 -19.56 1.86 -9.93
CA VAL A 352 -19.60 3.27 -9.56
C VAL A 352 -18.78 4.08 -10.54
N MET A 353 -19.37 5.16 -11.07
CA MET A 353 -18.70 6.09 -11.97
C MET A 353 -18.36 7.36 -11.22
N ILE A 354 -17.14 7.84 -11.42
CA ILE A 354 -16.60 9.03 -10.75
C ILE A 354 -16.11 10.01 -11.80
N ASP A 355 -16.53 11.26 -11.68
CA ASP A 355 -16.02 12.37 -12.49
C ASP A 355 -15.31 13.39 -11.60
N LEU A 356 -14.16 13.88 -12.04
CA LEU A 356 -13.24 14.68 -11.24
C LEU A 356 -13.15 16.09 -11.79
N LYS A 357 -13.20 17.11 -10.92
CA LYS A 357 -13.18 18.52 -11.32
C LYS A 357 -12.13 19.30 -10.51
N ASN A 358 -11.02 19.60 -11.15
CA ASN A 358 -9.97 20.45 -10.59
C ASN A 358 -10.39 21.94 -10.62
N ARG A 359 -11.51 22.25 -10.01
CA ARG A 359 -11.97 23.63 -9.84
C ARG A 359 -12.71 23.77 -8.53
N ILE A 360 -12.65 24.97 -7.95
CA ILE A 360 -13.42 25.32 -6.77
C ILE A 360 -14.87 25.49 -7.22
N ARG A 361 -15.78 24.80 -6.53
CA ARG A 361 -17.19 24.92 -6.77
C ARG A 361 -17.68 26.30 -6.36
N SER A 362 -18.26 27.06 -7.29
CA SER A 362 -19.00 28.27 -6.98
C SER A 362 -20.44 27.92 -6.59
N ALA A 363 -20.94 28.54 -5.53
CA ALA A 363 -22.31 28.32 -5.06
C ALA A 363 -23.33 28.55 -6.20
N GLY A 364 -24.10 27.53 -6.52
CA GLY A 364 -25.27 27.61 -7.38
C GLY A 364 -25.11 27.23 -8.87
N ASN A 365 -23.91 26.95 -9.40
CA ASN A 365 -23.71 26.79 -10.85
C ASN A 365 -22.89 25.55 -11.25
N ASN A 366 -23.34 24.35 -10.91
CA ASN A 366 -22.70 23.12 -11.36
C ASN A 366 -23.65 22.20 -12.15
N SER A 367 -24.60 22.78 -12.82
CA SER A 367 -25.60 22.02 -13.59
C SER A 367 -24.97 21.19 -14.70
N GLU A 368 -23.90 21.67 -15.35
CA GLU A 368 -23.26 20.96 -16.48
C GLU A 368 -22.69 19.61 -16.06
N GLU A 369 -21.93 19.56 -14.95
CA GLU A 369 -21.34 18.32 -14.45
C GLU A 369 -22.41 17.36 -13.90
N ILE A 370 -23.42 17.90 -13.23
CA ILE A 370 -24.56 17.12 -12.76
C ILE A 370 -25.28 16.51 -13.97
N TYR A 371 -25.56 17.28 -15.01
CA TYR A 371 -26.16 16.76 -16.24
C TYR A 371 -25.28 15.74 -16.94
N LYS A 372 -23.96 15.92 -16.94
CA LYS A 372 -23.01 14.90 -17.46
C LYS A 372 -23.16 13.58 -16.72
N MET A 373 -23.24 13.60 -15.38
CA MET A 373 -23.42 12.40 -14.57
C MET A 373 -24.81 11.76 -14.74
N ILE A 374 -25.86 12.58 -14.87
CA ILE A 374 -27.19 12.10 -15.23
C ILE A 374 -27.16 11.45 -16.62
N GLY A 375 -26.41 12.04 -17.55
CA GLY A 375 -26.15 11.47 -18.87
C GLY A 375 -25.50 10.06 -18.79
N TYR A 376 -24.57 9.86 -17.87
CA TYR A 376 -24.01 8.51 -17.63
C TYR A 376 -25.06 7.54 -17.10
N PHE A 377 -25.88 7.94 -16.12
CA PHE A 377 -26.97 7.08 -15.64
C PHE A 377 -27.91 6.66 -16.76
N THR A 378 -28.29 7.61 -17.63
CA THR A 378 -29.20 7.36 -18.76
C THR A 378 -28.53 6.50 -19.83
N ASN A 379 -27.28 6.81 -20.19
CA ASN A 379 -26.59 6.09 -21.28
C ASN A 379 -26.21 4.66 -20.90
N PHE A 380 -25.84 4.44 -19.62
CA PHE A 380 -25.47 3.12 -19.10
C PHE A 380 -26.59 2.45 -18.31
N GLU A 381 -27.83 2.88 -18.48
CA GLU A 381 -29.00 2.34 -17.75
C GLU A 381 -29.09 0.81 -17.83
N ASN A 382 -28.84 0.25 -19.00
CA ASN A 382 -28.86 -1.21 -19.20
C ASN A 382 -27.80 -1.93 -18.35
N MET A 383 -26.60 -1.34 -18.18
CA MET A 383 -25.54 -1.90 -17.34
C MET A 383 -25.91 -1.81 -15.87
N PHE A 384 -26.39 -0.66 -15.44
CA PHE A 384 -26.86 -0.50 -14.06
C PHE A 384 -28.01 -1.43 -13.72
N ASN A 385 -28.97 -1.62 -14.63
CA ASN A 385 -30.10 -2.53 -14.41
C ASN A 385 -29.70 -4.01 -14.42
N TYR A 386 -28.65 -4.37 -15.14
CA TYR A 386 -28.11 -5.73 -15.12
C TYR A 386 -27.41 -6.08 -13.82
N VAL A 387 -26.69 -5.09 -13.24
CA VAL A 387 -25.83 -5.25 -12.07
C VAL A 387 -26.60 -5.13 -10.77
N TYR A 388 -27.49 -4.15 -10.69
CA TYR A 388 -28.20 -3.85 -9.45
C TYR A 388 -29.54 -4.58 -9.43
N SER A 389 -29.77 -5.36 -8.38
CA SER A 389 -31.12 -5.77 -8.02
C SER A 389 -31.99 -4.52 -7.77
N SER A 390 -33.29 -4.60 -7.92
CA SER A 390 -34.21 -3.48 -7.78
C SER A 390 -34.16 -2.76 -6.43
N GLU A 391 -33.48 -3.32 -5.44
CA GLU A 391 -33.36 -2.80 -4.08
C GLU A 391 -32.13 -1.95 -3.83
N ILE A 392 -31.10 -2.05 -4.69
CA ILE A 392 -29.83 -1.34 -4.51
C ILE A 392 -29.83 -0.03 -5.31
N LYS A 393 -29.47 1.06 -4.65
CA LYS A 393 -29.41 2.39 -5.24
C LYS A 393 -28.19 2.50 -6.16
N LYS A 394 -28.43 2.88 -7.44
CA LYS A 394 -27.37 3.17 -8.39
C LYS A 394 -26.66 4.44 -7.96
N GLN A 395 -25.31 4.40 -7.93
CA GLN A 395 -24.53 5.51 -7.44
C GLN A 395 -23.52 6.02 -8.45
N ALA A 396 -23.34 7.35 -8.47
CA ALA A 396 -22.25 8.03 -9.13
C ALA A 396 -21.66 9.10 -8.20
N ILE A 397 -20.42 9.46 -8.43
CA ILE A 397 -19.68 10.36 -7.54
C ILE A 397 -19.07 11.49 -8.35
N LEU A 398 -19.22 12.72 -7.83
CA LEU A 398 -18.59 13.93 -8.31
C LEU A 398 -17.57 14.38 -7.25
N ILE A 399 -16.31 14.59 -7.65
CA ILE A 399 -15.27 15.08 -6.74
C ILE A 399 -14.75 16.42 -7.24
N TYR A 400 -14.89 17.45 -6.41
CA TYR A 400 -14.37 18.79 -6.68
C TYR A 400 -13.14 19.09 -5.84
N ARG A 401 -12.25 19.96 -6.37
CA ARG A 401 -11.25 20.60 -5.53
C ARG A 401 -11.90 21.68 -4.66
N ASN A 402 -11.62 21.68 -3.37
CA ASN A 402 -11.97 22.79 -2.49
C ASN A 402 -10.88 22.99 -1.44
N ASP A 403 -10.23 24.15 -1.50
CA ASP A 403 -9.08 24.49 -0.67
C ASP A 403 -9.49 25.12 0.68
N TYR A 404 -10.78 25.39 0.90
CA TYR A 404 -11.28 26.13 2.06
C TYR A 404 -11.94 25.22 3.12
N ALA A 405 -12.92 24.44 2.70
CA ALA A 405 -13.64 23.54 3.60
C ALA A 405 -14.17 22.31 2.84
N PRO A 406 -14.13 21.12 3.43
CA PRO A 406 -14.76 19.94 2.84
C PRO A 406 -16.28 20.12 2.83
N PHE A 407 -16.92 19.66 1.77
CA PHE A 407 -18.37 19.52 1.73
C PHE A 407 -18.79 18.19 1.13
N THR A 408 -19.97 17.75 1.51
CA THR A 408 -20.62 16.56 0.96
C THR A 408 -22.05 16.91 0.64
N GLU A 409 -22.51 16.59 -0.56
CA GLU A 409 -23.88 16.77 -0.99
C GLU A 409 -24.39 15.51 -1.68
N GLN A 410 -25.69 15.29 -1.61
CA GLN A 410 -26.33 14.16 -2.24
C GLN A 410 -27.56 14.62 -3.03
N LEU A 411 -27.65 14.17 -4.28
CA LEU A 411 -28.81 14.33 -5.13
C LEU A 411 -29.46 12.95 -5.32
N VAL A 412 -30.77 12.89 -5.15
CA VAL A 412 -31.57 11.67 -5.25
C VAL A 412 -32.60 11.86 -6.35
N SER A 413 -32.72 10.87 -7.24
CA SER A 413 -33.79 10.84 -8.25
C SER A 413 -34.99 10.03 -7.75
N ASP A 414 -36.14 10.22 -8.40
CA ASP A 414 -37.37 9.45 -8.13
C ASP A 414 -37.15 7.93 -8.34
N ASN A 415 -36.17 7.54 -9.17
CA ASN A 415 -35.78 6.16 -9.41
C ASN A 415 -34.68 5.66 -8.44
N ASN A 416 -34.51 6.31 -7.29
CA ASN A 416 -33.49 5.99 -6.30
C ASN A 416 -32.02 6.04 -6.80
N ASN A 417 -31.72 6.72 -7.93
CA ASN A 417 -30.35 6.98 -8.31
C ASN A 417 -29.74 8.03 -7.38
N LEU A 418 -28.51 7.81 -6.94
CA LEU A 418 -27.77 8.71 -6.08
C LEU A 418 -26.61 9.34 -6.82
N LEU A 419 -26.48 10.64 -6.74
CA LEU A 419 -25.30 11.38 -7.14
C LEU A 419 -24.68 12.03 -5.90
N ASN A 420 -23.59 11.48 -5.43
CA ASN A 420 -22.87 12.00 -4.28
C ASN A 420 -21.78 12.95 -4.75
N THR A 421 -21.68 14.10 -4.11
CA THR A 421 -20.65 15.11 -4.41
C THR A 421 -19.76 15.30 -3.19
N TYR A 422 -18.47 15.19 -3.41
CA TYR A 422 -17.45 15.38 -2.37
C TYR A 422 -16.47 16.46 -2.79
N SER A 423 -15.81 17.08 -1.82
CA SER A 423 -14.71 17.98 -2.09
C SER A 423 -13.44 17.54 -1.38
N VAL A 424 -12.33 17.64 -2.09
CA VAL A 424 -10.99 17.29 -1.59
C VAL A 424 -10.00 18.39 -1.94
N SER A 425 -8.93 18.52 -1.18
CA SER A 425 -7.85 19.47 -1.48
C SER A 425 -6.48 18.80 -1.25
N PRO A 426 -5.57 18.89 -2.21
CA PRO A 426 -4.19 18.48 -2.00
C PRO A 426 -3.47 19.48 -1.08
N SER A 427 -3.64 19.33 0.22
CA SER A 427 -3.04 20.21 1.22
C SER A 427 -2.60 19.44 2.45
N SER A 428 -1.64 20.01 3.20
CA SER A 428 -1.12 19.45 4.46
C SER A 428 -2.14 19.35 5.60
N LYS A 429 -3.37 19.78 5.38
CA LYS A 429 -4.49 19.53 6.29
C LYS A 429 -5.01 18.10 6.13
N GLU A 430 -4.12 17.15 6.38
CA GLU A 430 -4.31 15.71 6.19
C GLU A 430 -5.64 15.17 6.72
N LYS A 431 -6.03 15.56 7.92
CA LYS A 431 -7.27 15.07 8.56
C LYS A 431 -8.54 15.32 7.73
N LEU A 432 -8.60 16.42 6.97
CA LEU A 432 -9.77 16.76 6.17
C LEU A 432 -9.88 15.86 4.92
N ASN A 433 -8.77 15.65 4.23
CA ASN A 433 -8.75 14.81 3.04
C ASN A 433 -8.92 13.33 3.35
N THR A 434 -8.30 12.84 4.41
CA THR A 434 -8.42 11.44 4.85
C THR A 434 -9.88 11.10 5.12
N ASN A 435 -10.62 11.95 5.81
CA ASN A 435 -12.04 11.73 6.08
C ASN A 435 -12.86 11.74 4.78
N GLN A 436 -12.59 12.65 3.84
CA GLN A 436 -13.35 12.71 2.57
C GLN A 436 -13.11 11.47 1.70
N PHE A 437 -11.86 11.01 1.57
CA PHE A 437 -11.57 9.78 0.83
C PHE A 437 -12.15 8.53 1.51
N LYS A 438 -12.20 8.50 2.84
CA LYS A 438 -12.91 7.43 3.56
C LYS A 438 -14.39 7.42 3.22
N LEU A 439 -15.07 8.57 3.24
CA LEU A 439 -16.48 8.68 2.87
C LEU A 439 -16.72 8.26 1.41
N ILE A 440 -15.82 8.62 0.50
CA ILE A 440 -15.88 8.20 -0.91
C ILE A 440 -15.77 6.68 -1.03
N CYS A 441 -14.76 6.08 -0.39
CA CYS A 441 -14.55 4.63 -0.42
C CYS A 441 -15.70 3.88 0.28
N GLN A 442 -16.21 4.39 1.38
CA GLN A 442 -17.38 3.86 2.07
C GLN A 442 -18.60 3.87 1.15
N CYS A 443 -18.90 5.02 0.51
CA CYS A 443 -19.98 5.14 -0.45
C CYS A 443 -19.87 4.11 -1.60
N ILE A 444 -18.66 3.81 -2.07
CA ILE A 444 -18.43 2.80 -3.09
C ILE A 444 -18.77 1.39 -2.57
N LEU A 445 -18.41 1.08 -1.34
CA LEU A 445 -18.72 -0.21 -0.71
C LEU A 445 -20.18 -0.36 -0.37
N ASP A 446 -20.86 0.70 0.04
CA ASP A 446 -22.27 0.72 0.39
C ASP A 446 -23.19 0.36 -0.79
N THR A 447 -22.74 0.53 -2.03
CA THR A 447 -23.45 0.06 -3.23
C THR A 447 -23.70 -1.44 -3.24
N GLN A 448 -22.99 -2.18 -2.40
CA GLN A 448 -23.06 -3.65 -2.31
C GLN A 448 -23.90 -4.13 -1.12
N GLY A 449 -24.44 -3.23 -0.31
CA GLY A 449 -25.02 -3.61 0.98
C GLY A 449 -23.98 -4.14 1.98
N ILE A 450 -22.68 -3.99 1.66
CA ILE A 450 -21.61 -4.28 2.60
C ILE A 450 -21.47 -3.05 3.48
N ASP A 451 -21.63 -3.24 4.77
CA ASP A 451 -21.31 -2.19 5.72
C ASP A 451 -19.83 -1.83 5.60
N GLY A 452 -19.56 -0.69 4.98
CA GLY A 452 -18.21 -0.18 4.77
C GLY A 452 -17.43 -0.05 6.08
N LYS A 453 -18.12 0.20 7.20
CA LYS A 453 -17.55 0.25 8.54
C LYS A 453 -17.05 -1.12 9.01
N THR A 454 -17.80 -2.17 8.72
CA THR A 454 -17.40 -3.54 9.05
C THR A 454 -16.17 -3.96 8.26
N SER A 455 -16.09 -3.57 6.97
CA SER A 455 -14.91 -3.80 6.13
C SER A 455 -13.67 -3.04 6.64
N GLU A 456 -13.85 -1.82 7.17
CA GLU A 456 -12.78 -1.05 7.81
C GLU A 456 -12.20 -1.78 9.04
N VAL A 457 -13.07 -2.33 9.90
CA VAL A 457 -12.64 -3.10 11.08
C VAL A 457 -11.82 -4.32 10.69
N LEU A 458 -12.33 -5.11 9.76
CA LEU A 458 -11.65 -6.33 9.32
C LEU A 458 -10.30 -6.02 8.67
N GLY A 459 -10.25 -4.97 7.86
CA GLY A 459 -9.04 -4.55 7.19
C GLY A 459 -7.96 -4.06 8.16
N ASN A 460 -8.34 -3.22 9.13
CA ASN A 460 -7.43 -2.72 10.15
C ASN A 460 -6.93 -3.84 11.07
N TYR A 461 -7.80 -4.76 11.44
CA TYR A 461 -7.42 -5.96 12.22
C TYR A 461 -6.38 -6.81 11.48
N LYS A 462 -6.61 -7.11 10.20
CA LYS A 462 -5.69 -7.90 9.39
C LYS A 462 -4.30 -7.25 9.33
N LYS A 463 -4.25 -5.95 9.11
CA LYS A 463 -3.00 -5.18 9.05
C LYS A 463 -2.22 -5.22 10.36
N GLU A 464 -2.90 -5.00 11.49
CA GLU A 464 -2.29 -5.06 12.82
C GLU A 464 -1.80 -6.49 13.17
N LYS A 465 -2.58 -7.49 12.82
CA LYS A 465 -2.24 -8.91 12.98
C LYS A 465 -0.98 -9.28 12.19
N GLU A 466 -0.88 -8.87 10.91
CA GLU A 466 0.28 -9.10 10.07
C GLU A 466 1.53 -8.35 10.58
N ALA A 467 1.37 -7.10 11.02
CA ALA A 467 2.47 -6.30 11.57
C ALA A 467 3.04 -6.91 12.86
N LEU A 468 2.19 -7.37 13.76
CA LEU A 468 2.61 -7.97 15.03
C LEU A 468 3.19 -9.38 14.86
N SER A 469 2.61 -10.19 13.96
CA SER A 469 3.14 -11.54 13.69
C SER A 469 4.50 -11.54 13.00
N SER A 470 4.83 -10.47 12.24
CA SER A 470 6.15 -10.34 11.59
C SER A 470 7.28 -9.95 12.56
N THR A 471 6.97 -9.48 13.75
CA THR A 471 7.94 -9.01 14.76
C THR A 471 8.22 -10.03 15.88
N ALA A 472 7.53 -11.18 15.90
CA ALA A 472 7.51 -12.11 17.01
C ALA A 472 8.64 -13.15 16.99
N ASN A 473 9.38 -13.23 18.11
CA ASN A 473 10.08 -14.43 18.52
C ASN A 473 9.15 -15.29 19.41
N ASP A 474 9.25 -16.63 19.34
CA ASP A 474 8.35 -17.61 20.00
C ASP A 474 8.16 -17.45 21.54
N GLU A 475 9.00 -16.69 22.23
CA GLU A 475 8.94 -16.51 23.69
C GLU A 475 7.89 -15.49 24.17
N ASP A 476 7.30 -14.68 23.27
CA ASP A 476 6.37 -13.57 23.62
C ASP A 476 4.94 -13.74 23.08
N ALA A 477 4.54 -14.94 22.70
CA ALA A 477 3.24 -15.18 22.05
C ALA A 477 2.02 -14.63 22.83
N ASP A 478 1.98 -14.78 24.14
CA ASP A 478 0.86 -14.28 24.97
C ASP A 478 0.82 -12.74 25.05
N SER A 479 1.98 -12.06 25.02
CA SER A 479 2.08 -10.61 24.97
C SER A 479 1.59 -10.06 23.64
N ILE A 480 1.91 -10.72 22.55
CA ILE A 480 1.47 -10.36 21.19
C ILE A 480 -0.05 -10.55 21.04
N ILE A 481 -0.58 -11.67 21.52
CA ILE A 481 -2.02 -11.93 21.52
C ILE A 481 -2.76 -10.87 22.34
N TYR A 482 -2.19 -10.42 23.46
CA TYR A 482 -2.75 -9.32 24.25
C TYR A 482 -2.78 -8.02 23.44
N GLN A 483 -1.70 -7.64 22.78
CA GLN A 483 -1.62 -6.43 21.98
C GLN A 483 -2.62 -6.46 20.80
N ILE A 484 -2.73 -7.61 20.12
CA ILE A 484 -3.72 -7.81 19.04
C ILE A 484 -5.13 -7.64 19.59
N SER A 485 -5.45 -8.25 20.72
CA SER A 485 -6.77 -8.16 21.36
C SER A 485 -7.12 -6.74 21.79
N GLU A 486 -6.16 -6.00 22.37
CA GLU A 486 -6.36 -4.60 22.77
C GLU A 486 -6.64 -3.69 21.57
N LYS A 487 -5.84 -3.81 20.52
CA LYS A 487 -6.01 -3.01 19.30
C LYS A 487 -7.31 -3.35 18.58
N ASN A 488 -7.66 -4.64 18.49
CA ASN A 488 -8.94 -5.07 17.96
C ASN A 488 -10.11 -4.43 18.70
N HIS A 489 -10.07 -4.47 20.02
CA HIS A 489 -11.11 -3.84 20.86
C HIS A 489 -11.18 -2.32 20.64
N GLN A 490 -10.03 -1.63 20.54
CA GLN A 490 -10.02 -0.19 20.26
C GLN A 490 -10.66 0.14 18.91
N ILE A 491 -10.38 -0.65 17.88
CA ILE A 491 -10.96 -0.48 16.54
C ILE A 491 -12.48 -0.68 16.62
N ILE A 492 -12.92 -1.78 17.21
CA ILE A 492 -14.36 -2.09 17.37
C ILE A 492 -15.07 -1.02 18.21
N SER A 493 -14.50 -0.67 19.37
CA SER A 493 -15.09 0.33 20.27
C SER A 493 -15.27 1.70 19.61
N ASN A 494 -14.33 2.12 18.75
CA ASN A 494 -14.45 3.38 18.03
C ASN A 494 -15.65 3.41 17.09
N LEU A 495 -16.05 2.28 16.49
CA LEU A 495 -17.25 2.19 15.65
C LEU A 495 -18.53 2.48 16.43
N PHE A 496 -18.60 1.97 17.65
CA PHE A 496 -19.79 2.11 18.50
C PHE A 496 -19.81 3.44 19.28
N THR A 497 -18.66 4.11 19.43
CA THR A 497 -18.58 5.38 20.15
C THR A 497 -18.92 6.58 19.26
N PHE A 498 -18.48 6.57 18.00
CA PHE A 498 -18.55 7.72 17.10
C PHE A 498 -19.37 7.47 15.82
N GLY A 499 -19.94 6.27 15.64
CA GLY A 499 -20.61 5.87 14.41
C GLY A 499 -22.12 5.67 14.57
N GLU A 500 -22.80 5.34 13.47
CA GLU A 500 -24.24 5.01 13.43
C GLU A 500 -24.58 3.76 14.25
N LEU A 501 -23.59 2.89 14.50
CA LEU A 501 -23.76 1.72 15.35
C LEU A 501 -23.91 2.06 16.84
N ALA A 502 -23.67 3.30 17.24
CA ALA A 502 -23.87 3.74 18.62
C ALA A 502 -25.32 3.55 19.10
N GLU A 503 -26.31 3.70 18.21
CA GLU A 503 -27.74 3.51 18.53
C GLU A 503 -28.14 2.02 18.62
N GLU A 504 -27.38 1.12 17.99
CA GLU A 504 -27.64 -0.32 18.00
C GLU A 504 -27.13 -1.01 19.28
N LEU A 505 -26.08 -0.46 19.92
CA LEU A 505 -25.47 -1.05 21.11
C LEU A 505 -26.44 -1.24 22.27
N PRO A 506 -27.27 -0.25 22.68
CA PRO A 506 -28.23 -0.43 23.73
C PRO A 506 -29.28 -1.50 23.40
N LYS A 507 -29.74 -1.56 22.16
CA LYS A 507 -30.72 -2.57 21.71
C LYS A 507 -30.12 -3.98 21.80
N GLN A 508 -28.89 -4.14 21.39
CA GLN A 508 -28.21 -5.42 21.46
C GLN A 508 -27.94 -5.86 22.89
N MET A 509 -27.63 -4.91 23.78
CA MET A 509 -27.47 -5.19 25.21
C MET A 509 -28.79 -5.70 25.81
N ASP A 510 -29.93 -5.11 25.44
CA ASP A 510 -31.24 -5.56 25.88
C ASP A 510 -31.59 -6.96 25.34
N LEU A 511 -31.25 -7.26 24.10
CA LEU A 511 -31.42 -8.60 23.50
C LEU A 511 -30.56 -9.66 24.22
N LEU A 512 -29.30 -9.37 24.52
CA LEU A 512 -28.42 -10.27 25.28
C LEU A 512 -28.94 -10.50 26.68
N ARG A 513 -29.41 -9.45 27.37
CA ARG A 513 -30.04 -9.53 28.68
C ARG A 513 -31.24 -10.46 28.67
N GLN A 514 -32.19 -10.27 27.74
CA GLN A 514 -33.43 -11.03 27.69
C GLN A 514 -33.24 -12.48 27.29
N ASN A 515 -32.41 -12.73 26.31
CA ASN A 515 -32.31 -14.06 25.67
C ASN A 515 -31.26 -14.97 26.29
N TYR A 516 -30.14 -14.40 26.77
CA TYR A 516 -28.98 -15.22 27.19
C TYR A 516 -28.60 -15.05 28.66
N PHE A 517 -28.83 -13.87 29.27
CA PHE A 517 -28.37 -13.56 30.61
C PHE A 517 -29.46 -12.95 31.54
N PRO A 518 -30.70 -13.42 31.55
CA PRO A 518 -31.79 -12.75 32.23
C PRO A 518 -31.60 -12.61 33.75
N HIS A 519 -30.91 -13.55 34.39
CA HIS A 519 -30.76 -13.55 35.87
C HIS A 519 -29.43 -13.01 36.36
N ILE A 520 -28.39 -13.06 35.53
CA ILE A 520 -27.03 -12.68 35.91
C ILE A 520 -26.58 -11.35 35.32
N TRP A 521 -27.38 -10.73 34.45
CA TRP A 521 -27.01 -9.51 33.75
C TRP A 521 -26.50 -8.42 34.68
N ASP A 522 -27.21 -8.19 35.81
CA ASP A 522 -26.87 -7.13 36.75
C ASP A 522 -25.55 -7.41 37.49
N ASN A 523 -25.16 -8.68 37.59
CA ASN A 523 -23.91 -9.13 38.19
C ASN A 523 -22.71 -9.09 37.20
N MET A 524 -22.97 -8.95 35.88
CA MET A 524 -21.92 -8.79 34.88
C MET A 524 -21.36 -7.37 34.92
N SER A 525 -20.07 -7.25 34.62
CA SER A 525 -19.42 -5.94 34.52
C SER A 525 -19.97 -5.15 33.33
N GLN A 526 -20.01 -3.83 33.45
CA GLN A 526 -20.47 -2.94 32.38
C GLN A 526 -19.61 -3.12 31.13
N LYS A 527 -18.29 -3.20 31.29
CA LYS A 527 -17.33 -3.42 30.21
C LYS A 527 -17.56 -4.75 29.49
N THR A 528 -17.87 -5.82 30.22
CA THR A 528 -18.22 -7.14 29.64
C THR A 528 -19.52 -7.07 28.82
N LYS A 529 -20.55 -6.39 29.33
CA LYS A 529 -21.84 -6.20 28.64
C LYS A 529 -21.63 -5.49 27.29
N GLU A 530 -20.87 -4.41 27.30
CA GLU A 530 -20.55 -3.63 26.09
C GLU A 530 -19.77 -4.45 25.07
N ILE A 531 -18.72 -5.15 25.49
CA ILE A 531 -17.89 -5.98 24.63
C ILE A 531 -18.72 -7.09 23.95
N LEU A 532 -19.54 -7.82 24.73
CA LEU A 532 -20.38 -8.88 24.19
C LEU A 532 -21.46 -8.34 23.24
N ALA A 533 -22.01 -7.16 23.54
CA ALA A 533 -23.01 -6.53 22.68
C ALA A 533 -22.38 -6.03 21.37
N MET A 534 -21.16 -5.46 21.39
CA MET A 534 -20.41 -5.11 20.19
C MET A 534 -20.13 -6.33 19.32
N ALA A 535 -19.65 -7.43 19.92
CA ALA A 535 -19.38 -8.67 19.21
C ALA A 535 -20.65 -9.25 18.57
N ASP A 536 -21.77 -9.26 19.29
CA ASP A 536 -23.04 -9.83 18.82
C ASP A 536 -23.73 -8.94 17.77
N CYS A 537 -23.55 -7.63 17.85
CA CYS A 537 -23.99 -6.70 16.82
C CYS A 537 -23.22 -6.94 15.49
N LEU A 538 -21.90 -7.07 15.55
CA LEU A 538 -21.07 -7.40 14.38
C LEU A 538 -21.41 -8.79 13.83
N PHE A 539 -21.66 -9.78 14.68
CA PHE A 539 -22.14 -11.11 14.27
C PHE A 539 -23.42 -11.00 13.45
N SER A 540 -24.39 -10.24 13.92
CA SER A 540 -25.69 -10.08 13.26
C SER A 540 -25.58 -9.41 11.89
N GLY A 541 -24.66 -8.44 11.74
CA GLY A 541 -24.40 -7.77 10.47
C GLY A 541 -23.61 -8.61 9.47
N MET A 542 -22.78 -9.55 9.93
CA MET A 542 -21.81 -10.24 9.09
C MET A 542 -22.11 -11.73 8.84
N LYS A 543 -23.04 -12.36 9.55
CA LYS A 543 -23.30 -13.81 9.45
C LYS A 543 -23.63 -14.31 8.03
N GLU A 544 -24.02 -13.40 7.14
CA GLU A 544 -24.38 -13.71 5.74
C GLU A 544 -23.23 -13.43 4.75
N CYS A 545 -22.09 -12.87 5.24
CA CYS A 545 -20.92 -12.62 4.40
C CYS A 545 -20.16 -13.93 4.19
N ASN A 546 -20.19 -14.47 2.98
CA ASN A 546 -19.37 -15.64 2.63
C ASN A 546 -17.90 -15.22 2.48
N ASN A 547 -16.98 -16.00 3.08
CA ASN A 547 -15.51 -15.85 2.96
C ASN A 547 -14.88 -14.66 3.70
N ALA A 548 -15.51 -14.09 4.72
CA ALA A 548 -14.87 -13.10 5.59
C ALA A 548 -13.92 -13.77 6.62
N ASP A 549 -12.87 -13.04 7.04
CA ASP A 549 -12.12 -13.43 8.24
C ASP A 549 -12.86 -12.99 9.49
N TYR A 550 -13.49 -13.91 10.18
CA TYR A 550 -14.26 -13.64 11.39
C TYR A 550 -13.43 -13.62 12.68
N ALA A 551 -12.12 -13.74 12.58
CA ALA A 551 -11.20 -13.73 13.72
C ALA A 551 -11.37 -12.51 14.63
N PRO A 552 -11.60 -11.27 14.14
CA PRO A 552 -11.84 -10.10 14.99
C PRO A 552 -13.04 -10.26 15.93
N ILE A 553 -14.12 -10.80 15.41
CA ILE A 553 -15.36 -10.97 16.19
C ILE A 553 -15.20 -12.12 17.20
N CYS A 554 -14.57 -13.23 16.78
CA CYS A 554 -14.25 -14.33 17.68
C CYS A 554 -13.35 -13.86 18.85
N LEU A 555 -12.35 -13.01 18.55
CA LEU A 555 -11.45 -12.46 19.54
C LEU A 555 -12.18 -11.54 20.53
N GLU A 556 -13.15 -10.73 20.05
CA GLU A 556 -13.93 -9.83 20.87
C GLU A 556 -14.86 -10.59 21.81
N TYR A 557 -15.50 -11.68 21.37
CA TYR A 557 -16.23 -12.58 22.28
C TYR A 557 -15.32 -13.16 23.38
N CYS A 558 -14.11 -13.62 23.04
CA CYS A 558 -13.15 -14.13 24.02
C CYS A 558 -12.73 -13.03 25.01
N ARG A 559 -12.61 -11.80 24.55
CA ARG A 559 -12.26 -10.65 25.39
C ARG A 559 -13.34 -10.35 26.42
N GLY A 560 -14.63 -10.48 26.07
CA GLY A 560 -15.72 -10.33 27.04
C GLY A 560 -15.56 -11.30 28.24
N LEU A 561 -15.17 -12.54 27.97
CA LEU A 561 -14.89 -13.53 29.00
C LEU A 561 -13.62 -13.22 29.82
N GLU A 562 -12.56 -12.78 29.15
CA GLU A 562 -11.27 -12.35 29.75
C GLU A 562 -11.50 -11.19 30.74
N VAL A 563 -12.24 -10.17 30.32
CA VAL A 563 -12.54 -9.00 31.18
C VAL A 563 -13.38 -9.41 32.38
N GLN A 564 -14.36 -10.31 32.22
CA GLN A 564 -15.19 -10.77 33.34
C GLN A 564 -14.35 -11.56 34.36
N LEU A 565 -13.44 -12.43 33.92
CA LEU A 565 -12.53 -13.16 34.81
C LEU A 565 -11.59 -12.22 35.56
N ASN A 566 -11.03 -11.21 34.89
CA ASN A 566 -10.18 -10.23 35.55
C ASN A 566 -10.95 -9.47 36.63
N GLN A 567 -12.12 -8.95 36.33
CA GLN A 567 -12.89 -8.14 37.28
C GLN A 567 -13.49 -8.94 38.43
N LEU A 568 -13.83 -10.20 38.21
CA LEU A 568 -14.40 -11.03 39.27
C LEU A 568 -13.31 -11.64 40.19
N ILE A 569 -12.20 -12.10 39.59
CA ILE A 569 -11.23 -12.93 40.30
C ILE A 569 -9.88 -12.22 40.47
N PHE A 570 -9.22 -11.85 39.36
CA PHE A 570 -7.80 -11.54 39.39
C PHE A 570 -7.48 -10.14 39.91
N GLU A 571 -8.22 -9.12 39.52
CA GLU A 571 -8.04 -7.74 40.01
C GLU A 571 -8.37 -7.61 41.50
N PRO A 572 -9.52 -8.12 41.99
CA PRO A 572 -9.83 -8.08 43.40
C PRO A 572 -8.85 -8.91 44.25
N PHE A 573 -8.39 -10.07 43.73
CA PHE A 573 -7.37 -10.87 44.40
C PHE A 573 -6.06 -10.10 44.53
N ARG A 574 -5.57 -9.48 43.46
CA ARG A 574 -4.35 -8.66 43.49
C ARG A 574 -4.47 -7.48 44.44
N SER A 575 -5.63 -6.86 44.51
CA SER A 575 -5.87 -5.71 45.37
C SER A 575 -5.97 -6.09 46.85
N SER A 576 -6.44 -7.29 47.16
CA SER A 576 -6.64 -7.76 48.54
C SER A 576 -5.45 -8.55 49.13
N HIS A 577 -4.49 -8.96 48.31
CA HIS A 577 -3.37 -9.78 48.71
C HIS A 577 -2.01 -9.17 48.37
N ASN A 578 -0.99 -9.38 49.21
CA ASN A 578 0.37 -8.97 48.93
C ASN A 578 1.07 -9.94 47.98
N ILE A 579 0.96 -9.71 46.68
CA ILE A 579 1.52 -10.56 45.63
C ILE A 579 3.02 -10.80 45.78
N ASN A 580 3.78 -9.79 46.25
CA ASN A 580 5.21 -9.92 46.45
C ASN A 580 5.56 -10.98 47.55
N ASN A 581 4.73 -11.06 48.58
CA ASN A 581 4.92 -12.05 49.62
C ASN A 581 4.47 -13.44 49.14
N LEU A 582 3.40 -13.55 48.39
CA LEU A 582 2.94 -14.79 47.78
C LEU A 582 3.95 -15.35 46.75
N ALA A 583 4.57 -14.50 45.98
CA ALA A 583 5.59 -14.87 45.00
C ALA A 583 6.86 -15.48 45.65
N LYS A 584 7.22 -15.02 46.85
CA LYS A 584 8.31 -15.64 47.62
C LYS A 584 8.01 -17.11 48.05
N GLN A 585 6.73 -17.40 48.24
CA GLN A 585 6.28 -18.74 48.65
C GLN A 585 6.03 -19.67 47.45
N ASN A 586 5.53 -19.10 46.35
CA ASN A 586 5.24 -19.85 45.14
C ASN A 586 5.52 -18.98 43.89
N ARG A 587 6.51 -19.43 43.10
CA ARG A 587 7.00 -18.72 41.90
C ARG A 587 5.92 -18.39 40.86
N PHE A 588 4.79 -19.12 40.84
CA PHE A 588 3.72 -18.85 39.90
C PHE A 588 3.08 -17.47 40.12
N TYR A 589 3.10 -16.92 41.33
CA TYR A 589 2.62 -15.57 41.63
C TYR A 589 3.53 -14.48 41.07
N GLU A 590 4.77 -14.79 40.59
CA GLU A 590 5.64 -13.78 39.93
C GLU A 590 4.96 -13.20 38.71
N LYS A 591 4.25 -14.00 37.89
CA LYS A 591 3.53 -13.54 36.72
C LYS A 591 2.34 -12.60 37.03
N MET A 592 1.85 -12.58 38.29
CA MET A 592 0.78 -11.69 38.72
C MET A 592 1.27 -10.30 39.13
N LYS A 593 2.58 -10.04 39.15
CA LYS A 593 3.13 -8.74 39.53
C LYS A 593 2.92 -7.67 38.49
N GLU A 594 2.69 -8.04 37.25
CA GLU A 594 2.38 -7.09 36.19
C GLU A 594 1.04 -6.40 36.48
N GLN A 595 1.00 -5.06 36.32
CA GLN A 595 -0.17 -4.26 36.66
C GLN A 595 -1.21 -4.18 35.52
N ARG A 596 -1.08 -4.98 34.46
CA ARG A 596 -2.05 -5.03 33.36
C ARG A 596 -3.14 -6.05 33.60
N GLU A 597 -4.23 -5.95 32.83
CA GLU A 597 -5.24 -7.03 32.73
C GLU A 597 -4.57 -8.33 32.25
N MET A 598 -4.98 -9.45 32.80
CA MET A 598 -4.46 -10.76 32.42
C MET A 598 -5.18 -11.27 31.20
N THR A 599 -4.43 -11.85 30.28
CA THR A 599 -5.01 -12.51 29.12
C THR A 599 -5.81 -13.74 29.51
N LEU A 600 -6.74 -14.19 28.66
CA LEU A 600 -7.48 -15.43 28.89
C LEU A 600 -6.54 -16.63 29.09
N GLY A 601 -5.42 -16.67 28.34
CA GLY A 601 -4.41 -17.72 28.52
C GLY A 601 -3.73 -17.68 29.89
N GLU A 602 -3.40 -16.50 30.40
CA GLU A 602 -2.88 -16.32 31.76
C GLU A 602 -3.94 -16.66 32.83
N CYS A 603 -5.19 -16.23 32.61
CA CYS A 603 -6.29 -16.60 33.49
C CYS A 603 -6.41 -18.13 33.61
N VAL A 604 -6.46 -18.84 32.49
CA VAL A 604 -6.51 -20.30 32.45
C VAL A 604 -5.28 -20.93 33.14
N PHE A 605 -4.08 -20.42 32.85
CA PHE A 605 -2.85 -20.87 33.51
C PHE A 605 -2.96 -20.78 35.05
N PHE A 606 -3.38 -19.66 35.60
CA PHE A 606 -3.51 -19.49 37.05
C PHE A 606 -4.60 -20.39 37.64
N LEU A 607 -5.74 -20.52 36.97
CA LEU A 607 -6.82 -21.40 37.41
C LEU A 607 -6.38 -22.86 37.45
N GLU A 608 -5.64 -23.34 36.46
CA GLU A 608 -5.05 -24.70 36.46
C GLU A 608 -4.04 -24.88 37.58
N LYS A 609 -3.23 -23.86 37.87
CA LYS A 609 -2.25 -23.90 38.97
C LYS A 609 -2.90 -23.92 40.34
N CYS A 610 -4.15 -23.52 40.50
CA CYS A 610 -4.89 -23.68 41.75
C CYS A 610 -5.05 -25.15 42.17
N THR A 611 -5.16 -26.07 41.21
CA THR A 611 -5.35 -27.52 41.43
C THR A 611 -4.08 -28.33 41.13
N HIS A 612 -2.92 -27.68 40.96
CA HIS A 612 -1.67 -28.36 40.64
C HIS A 612 -1.17 -29.25 41.77
N LYS A 613 -0.82 -30.52 41.45
CA LYS A 613 -0.49 -31.52 42.47
C LYS A 613 0.72 -31.17 43.35
N SER A 614 1.80 -30.61 42.78
CA SER A 614 3.06 -30.41 43.48
C SER A 614 3.18 -29.00 44.12
N TYR A 615 2.65 -27.97 43.46
CA TYR A 615 2.75 -26.58 43.91
C TYR A 615 1.43 -25.83 43.62
N PRO A 616 0.38 -26.12 44.40
CA PRO A 616 -0.91 -25.46 44.19
C PRO A 616 -0.85 -23.99 44.60
N MET A 617 -1.59 -23.12 43.89
CA MET A 617 -1.79 -21.72 44.27
C MET A 617 -2.91 -21.62 45.31
N THR A 618 -2.63 -22.04 46.53
CA THR A 618 -3.62 -22.25 47.62
C THR A 618 -4.38 -20.98 48.00
N GLU A 619 -3.72 -19.84 48.04
CA GLU A 619 -4.40 -18.57 48.43
C GLU A 619 -5.35 -18.11 47.33
N LEU A 620 -4.95 -18.19 46.07
CA LEU A 620 -5.84 -17.90 44.93
C LEU A 620 -7.02 -18.89 44.91
N LYS A 621 -6.75 -20.17 45.12
CA LYS A 621 -7.82 -21.17 45.19
C LYS A 621 -8.80 -20.86 46.30
N ARG A 622 -8.35 -20.55 47.53
CA ARG A 622 -9.20 -20.16 48.66
C ARG A 622 -10.03 -18.92 48.33
N TYR A 623 -9.44 -17.96 47.64
CA TYR A 623 -10.17 -16.77 47.22
C TYR A 623 -11.29 -17.14 46.22
N ILE A 624 -11.00 -17.96 45.19
CA ILE A 624 -11.99 -18.42 44.20
C ILE A 624 -13.11 -19.26 44.90
N ASP A 625 -12.73 -20.12 45.86
CA ASP A 625 -13.71 -20.90 46.63
C ASP A 625 -14.71 -20.03 47.41
N ASN A 626 -14.37 -18.77 47.70
CA ASN A 626 -15.26 -17.80 48.33
C ASN A 626 -16.06 -16.90 47.36
N VAL A 627 -15.60 -16.74 46.13
CA VAL A 627 -16.19 -15.84 45.15
C VAL A 627 -17.09 -16.55 44.15
N VAL A 628 -16.80 -17.80 43.83
CA VAL A 628 -17.55 -18.60 42.85
C VAL A 628 -18.56 -19.46 43.56
N SER A 629 -19.82 -19.51 43.05
CA SER A 629 -20.93 -20.21 43.70
C SER A 629 -20.70 -21.70 43.89
N ASN A 630 -20.06 -22.38 42.94
CA ASN A 630 -19.74 -23.82 43.03
C ASN A 630 -18.33 -24.08 42.57
N PRO A 631 -17.33 -23.92 43.47
CA PRO A 631 -15.93 -24.10 43.15
C PRO A 631 -15.57 -25.46 42.57
N SER A 632 -16.22 -26.55 43.05
CA SER A 632 -15.97 -27.88 42.56
C SER A 632 -16.35 -28.06 41.10
N ILE A 633 -17.55 -27.57 40.70
CA ILE A 633 -18.01 -27.57 39.32
C ILE A 633 -17.13 -26.63 38.49
N PHE A 634 -16.77 -25.48 39.02
CA PHE A 634 -15.93 -24.49 38.35
C PHE A 634 -14.58 -25.10 37.90
N PHE A 635 -13.85 -25.71 38.81
CA PHE A 635 -12.54 -26.30 38.47
C PHE A 635 -12.64 -27.55 37.59
N VAL A 636 -13.71 -28.34 37.70
CA VAL A 636 -13.86 -29.60 36.95
C VAL A 636 -14.47 -29.36 35.56
N ASN A 637 -15.42 -28.46 35.42
CA ASN A 637 -16.19 -28.28 34.18
C ASN A 637 -15.88 -26.99 33.48
N VAL A 638 -15.68 -25.85 34.20
CA VAL A 638 -15.50 -24.55 33.58
C VAL A 638 -14.06 -24.32 33.11
N VAL A 639 -13.08 -24.61 33.98
CA VAL A 639 -11.65 -24.40 33.64
C VAL A 639 -11.19 -25.18 32.39
N PRO A 640 -11.61 -26.45 32.19
CA PRO A 640 -11.32 -27.15 30.93
C PRO A 640 -11.92 -26.47 29.69
N VAL A 641 -13.16 -26.00 29.77
CA VAL A 641 -13.83 -25.29 28.67
C VAL A 641 -13.13 -23.96 28.37
N LEU A 642 -12.73 -23.23 29.41
CA LEU A 642 -11.91 -22.01 29.23
C LEU A 642 -10.59 -22.30 28.51
N ARG A 643 -9.94 -23.44 28.81
CA ARG A 643 -8.73 -23.87 28.12
C ARG A 643 -9.01 -24.14 26.64
N GLU A 644 -10.08 -24.89 26.33
CA GLU A 644 -10.47 -25.15 24.93
C GLU A 644 -10.77 -23.84 24.18
N ILE A 645 -11.50 -22.90 24.77
CA ILE A 645 -11.76 -21.59 24.16
C ILE A 645 -10.45 -20.84 23.90
N ASN A 646 -9.52 -20.88 24.85
CA ASN A 646 -8.23 -20.22 24.67
C ASN A 646 -7.38 -20.87 23.57
N THR A 647 -7.37 -22.21 23.46
CA THR A 647 -6.55 -22.93 22.45
C THR A 647 -7.19 -22.92 21.08
N ASP A 648 -8.48 -23.23 21.00
CA ASP A 648 -9.16 -23.52 19.73
C ASP A 648 -9.78 -22.29 19.09
N ILE A 649 -10.00 -21.22 19.87
CA ILE A 649 -10.62 -19.99 19.39
C ILE A 649 -9.66 -18.81 19.51
N ARG A 650 -9.33 -18.40 20.74
CA ARG A 650 -8.57 -17.17 20.99
C ARG A 650 -7.18 -17.19 20.35
N ARG A 651 -6.42 -18.27 20.54
CA ARG A 651 -5.09 -18.38 19.92
C ARG A 651 -5.18 -18.45 18.40
N LEU A 652 -6.10 -19.22 17.85
CA LEU A 652 -6.28 -19.32 16.40
C LEU A 652 -6.72 -17.97 15.79
N SER A 653 -7.65 -17.28 16.43
CA SER A 653 -8.08 -15.94 15.99
C SER A 653 -6.94 -14.91 15.99
N ALA A 654 -6.03 -14.98 16.94
CA ALA A 654 -4.87 -14.08 17.02
C ALA A 654 -3.69 -14.50 16.11
N HIS A 655 -3.66 -15.74 15.59
CA HIS A 655 -2.67 -16.19 14.61
C HIS A 655 -3.08 -15.81 13.17
N THR A 656 -2.25 -16.14 12.20
CA THR A 656 -2.50 -15.85 10.77
C THR A 656 -3.63 -16.70 10.15
N THR A 657 -4.27 -17.56 10.92
CA THR A 657 -5.37 -18.42 10.48
C THR A 657 -6.63 -17.59 10.26
N ILE A 658 -7.29 -17.80 9.11
CA ILE A 658 -8.61 -17.22 8.81
C ILE A 658 -9.66 -18.00 9.59
N MET A 659 -10.53 -17.31 10.32
CA MET A 659 -11.68 -17.91 11.01
C MET A 659 -12.91 -17.88 10.10
N THR A 660 -13.55 -19.02 9.94
CA THR A 660 -14.74 -19.21 9.10
C THR A 660 -16.03 -18.75 9.80
N CYS A 661 -17.14 -18.65 9.05
CA CYS A 661 -18.46 -18.36 9.62
C CYS A 661 -18.91 -19.44 10.61
N ASP A 662 -18.65 -20.72 10.32
CA ASP A 662 -18.99 -21.82 11.22
C ASP A 662 -18.21 -21.73 12.55
N GLU A 663 -16.93 -21.33 12.50
CA GLU A 663 -16.12 -21.10 13.71
C GLU A 663 -16.64 -19.88 14.50
N LEU A 664 -17.10 -18.83 13.83
CA LEU A 664 -17.75 -17.69 14.48
C LEU A 664 -19.05 -18.11 15.18
N VAL A 665 -19.92 -18.87 14.49
CA VAL A 665 -21.16 -19.39 15.06
C VAL A 665 -20.85 -20.26 16.28
N ASN A 666 -19.89 -21.16 16.17
CA ASN A 666 -19.45 -22.00 17.29
C ASN A 666 -18.89 -21.17 18.47
N THR A 667 -18.06 -20.15 18.17
CA THR A 667 -17.54 -19.22 19.19
C THR A 667 -18.67 -18.54 19.94
N ARG A 668 -19.62 -17.95 19.21
CA ARG A 668 -20.79 -17.30 19.78
C ARG A 668 -21.59 -18.26 20.67
N GLN A 669 -21.87 -19.45 20.18
CA GLN A 669 -22.62 -20.47 20.92
C GLN A 669 -21.91 -20.87 22.22
N ARG A 670 -20.60 -21.10 22.18
CA ARG A 670 -19.80 -21.43 23.36
C ARG A 670 -19.75 -20.30 24.39
N ILE A 671 -19.56 -19.07 23.95
CA ILE A 671 -19.45 -17.90 24.84
C ILE A 671 -20.80 -17.53 25.44
N LEU A 672 -21.89 -17.53 24.65
CA LEU A 672 -23.25 -17.20 25.14
C LEU A 672 -23.95 -18.38 25.80
N GLY A 673 -23.36 -19.59 25.75
CA GLY A 673 -23.95 -20.80 26.35
C GLY A 673 -25.12 -21.40 25.55
N ILE A 674 -25.14 -21.21 24.23
CA ILE A 674 -26.20 -21.72 23.36
C ILE A 674 -25.93 -23.20 23.04
N GLY A 675 -26.60 -24.10 23.71
CA GLY A 675 -26.35 -25.55 23.60
C GLY A 675 -25.09 -26.05 24.33
N TYR A 676 -24.40 -25.16 25.04
CA TYR A 676 -23.25 -25.44 25.87
C TYR A 676 -23.44 -24.96 27.31
N ILE A 677 -22.51 -25.30 28.19
CA ILE A 677 -22.46 -24.75 29.56
C ILE A 677 -22.28 -23.24 29.46
N ASN A 678 -23.23 -22.48 30.01
CA ASN A 678 -23.08 -21.03 30.07
C ASN A 678 -22.06 -20.65 31.14
N LEU A 679 -20.90 -20.21 30.70
CA LEU A 679 -19.75 -19.90 31.55
C LEU A 679 -20.02 -18.73 32.50
N PHE A 680 -20.79 -17.71 32.06
CA PHE A 680 -21.10 -16.55 32.87
C PHE A 680 -22.08 -16.93 34.02
N TYR A 681 -23.02 -17.85 33.79
CA TYR A 681 -23.84 -18.38 34.87
C TYR A 681 -23.02 -19.11 35.92
N GLN A 682 -22.07 -19.94 35.50
CA GLN A 682 -21.20 -20.66 36.41
C GLN A 682 -20.24 -19.75 37.20
N LEU A 683 -19.95 -18.55 36.69
CA LEU A 683 -19.11 -17.54 37.33
C LEU A 683 -19.93 -16.66 38.30
N LEU A 684 -21.15 -16.28 37.93
CA LEU A 684 -21.89 -15.15 38.54
C LEU A 684 -23.19 -15.52 39.26
N ASP A 685 -23.67 -16.77 39.13
CA ASP A 685 -24.91 -17.18 39.77
C ASP A 685 -24.66 -17.49 41.26
N HIS A 686 -24.93 -16.53 42.11
CA HIS A 686 -24.72 -16.59 43.56
C HIS A 686 -26.01 -17.02 44.29
N ARG A 687 -26.66 -18.08 43.89
CA ARG A 687 -27.80 -18.62 44.64
C ARG A 687 -27.44 -19.49 45.80
#